data_c1cba5042504ce28b6f14a042b53474c
#
_entry.id   c1cba5042504ce28b6f14a042b53474c
#
_cell.length_a   1.000
_cell.length_b   1.000
_cell.length_c   1.000
_cell.angle_alpha   90.00
_cell.angle_beta   90.00
_cell.angle_gamma   90.00
#
_symmetry.space_group_name_H-M   'P 1'
#
loop_
_entity.id
_entity.type
_entity.pdbx_description
1 polymer ?
#
loop_
_entity_poly.entity_id
_entity_poly.type
_entity_poly.pdbx_seq_one_letter_code
_entity_poly.pdbx_strand_id
1 'polypeptide(L)'
;MKFKLLVFAFFVVATSMAQHKISGIVKDSVGNPLEMANIIAINQSTKGLESYFITDAKGYYKLNLSNNATFELRISYLGFASKTFVVSTSDAQKDMTKDFVLYENSDKLNEVELTYEMPVTIKGDTLIYNADSFTNGKEKKLGDVLKKLPGVEITDEDEVEVDGKKVSKIMVDGKDFFDGDSKLAVKNIPADAISKVEVLKNYNEVSQMKGLGNDEDNVALNIKLKQGKKNFWFGEVTAGGGPDDRYLAHPKLFYYSPKKSVNIITDFNNIGEVPFTFRDYFSFSGGFKNMNRRSGSNFNTSSNSLGLSMAKNNRAKEIETKFGALNFSYAPNKALDLNGFAIYSYTKTDMQTNATVTTLTNAFSNVENQQNNTLQTSQLGLLKFSAQYKPSLNFQLDYDVFLKNSNLEEVNNINSVSSITGDNTIDINKDDNPFSVNQNLNIYYTLNAKNIFSVAVQQLYERGNPLYNSLNTDQRFTILPAIDEAGSRFDLTQLKKLVTNKLDATIDYYYVLNDQSNINVTFGSSFNEQDLNTHIFQTLDNNTKIDFNADTLNNDVNFNFTDVYLGLHYKVITGNFTFTPGLKWHSYSYKNIQLGEELKQNPTKLLPDVFVKFDIKKSENITFNYNASTEFTDVNNLAEGLFLRNYNSLFSGNKNLTNPLYHNYTLRYFNFNMFSFTNIFGTINYSKKFNTIKSSATLLGIDRISSTINSSLPEDTFSANLRYSKRYGKLKTNASSRVSISNFNNIINGDVSNSKTTTQDYTASVATNFKKGPNFTVGYQTTVNDYETTRTTSTFTTDRPFANLEVPFFKSFTLLANYSYYNYSDKANTIKNNYTFLDADLYFQRDKSKWEFKLSVTNLLNTGSLNQDSFSEFITSTSQYFIQPRYWLLSLKYNL
;
A
#
# COMPACT_ATOMS: atom_id res chain seq x y z
N MET A 1 -30.44 13.31 -25.59
CA MET A 1 -30.38 14.78 -25.71
C MET A 1 -30.80 15.51 -24.42
N LYS A 2 -31.85 15.09 -23.69
CA LYS A 2 -32.28 15.77 -22.44
C LYS A 2 -31.28 15.74 -21.30
N PHE A 3 -30.47 14.69 -21.18
CA PHE A 3 -29.43 14.57 -20.15
C PHE A 3 -28.21 15.51 -20.37
N LYS A 4 -27.84 15.75 -21.65
CA LYS A 4 -26.77 16.71 -22.01
C LYS A 4 -27.15 18.16 -21.68
N LEU A 5 -28.44 18.50 -21.79
CA LEU A 5 -28.95 19.82 -21.44
C LEU A 5 -28.98 20.06 -19.92
N LEU A 6 -29.27 19.04 -19.14
CA LEU A 6 -29.27 19.12 -17.67
C LEU A 6 -27.85 19.31 -17.10
N VAL A 7 -26.85 18.62 -17.67
CA VAL A 7 -25.45 18.80 -17.34
C VAL A 7 -24.93 20.18 -17.72
N PHE A 8 -25.37 20.71 -18.88
CA PHE A 8 -25.01 22.05 -19.31
C PHE A 8 -25.68 23.14 -18.45
N ALA A 9 -26.93 22.95 -18.03
CA ALA A 9 -27.62 23.86 -17.12
C ALA A 9 -26.98 23.88 -15.74
N PHE A 10 -26.47 22.74 -15.26
CA PHE A 10 -25.73 22.64 -13.97
C PHE A 10 -24.38 23.38 -14.03
N PHE A 11 -23.70 23.38 -15.17
CA PHE A 11 -22.46 24.14 -15.38
C PHE A 11 -22.67 25.64 -15.43
N VAL A 12 -23.81 26.11 -15.89
CA VAL A 12 -24.13 27.58 -16.02
C VAL A 12 -24.45 28.19 -14.64
N VAL A 13 -24.99 27.42 -13.68
CA VAL A 13 -25.29 27.89 -12.31
C VAL A 13 -24.04 28.00 -11.43
N ALA A 14 -22.95 27.28 -11.79
CA ALA A 14 -21.72 27.29 -11.02
C ALA A 14 -20.80 28.51 -11.25
N THR A 15 -21.16 29.46 -12.15
CA THR A 15 -20.24 30.52 -12.56
C THR A 15 -20.49 31.90 -11.91
N SER A 16 -21.34 32.03 -10.91
CA SER A 16 -21.66 33.33 -10.29
C SER A 16 -21.35 33.44 -8.79
N MET A 17 -20.14 33.00 -8.37
CA MET A 17 -19.57 33.51 -7.11
C MET A 17 -18.52 34.55 -7.48
N ALA A 18 -18.92 35.82 -7.52
CA ALA A 18 -18.00 36.93 -7.67
C ALA A 18 -17.09 36.97 -6.41
N GLN A 19 -15.78 36.81 -6.58
CA GLN A 19 -14.77 36.93 -5.52
C GLN A 19 -13.88 38.11 -5.85
N HIS A 20 -13.57 38.93 -4.85
CA HIS A 20 -12.59 40.00 -4.95
C HIS A 20 -11.18 39.43 -4.81
N LYS A 21 -10.32 39.81 -5.73
CA LYS A 21 -8.92 39.45 -5.70
C LYS A 21 -8.08 40.56 -5.15
N ILE A 22 -7.28 40.28 -4.10
CA ILE A 22 -6.24 41.15 -3.61
C ILE A 22 -4.88 40.51 -3.90
N SER A 23 -4.00 41.26 -4.55
CA SER A 23 -2.65 40.82 -4.87
C SER A 23 -1.63 41.91 -4.62
N GLY A 24 -0.35 41.58 -4.55
CA GLY A 24 0.73 42.52 -4.32
C GLY A 24 2.04 41.83 -3.97
N ILE A 25 3.02 42.60 -3.53
CA ILE A 25 4.34 42.10 -3.16
C ILE A 25 4.62 42.46 -1.70
N VAL A 26 5.18 41.53 -0.95
CA VAL A 26 5.73 41.77 0.40
C VAL A 26 7.23 41.94 0.29
N LYS A 27 7.74 43.04 0.87
CA LYS A 27 9.14 43.43 0.82
C LYS A 27 9.66 43.76 2.22
N ASP A 28 10.97 43.77 2.39
CA ASP A 28 11.63 44.35 3.55
C ASP A 28 11.74 45.88 3.44
N SER A 29 12.29 46.53 4.46
CA SER A 29 12.49 47.99 4.50
C SER A 29 13.51 48.51 3.47
N VAL A 30 14.33 47.62 2.88
CA VAL A 30 15.37 47.94 1.88
C VAL A 30 14.86 47.66 0.45
N GLY A 31 13.65 47.07 0.33
CA GLY A 31 13.00 46.80 -0.94
C GLY A 31 13.18 45.38 -1.48
N ASN A 32 13.89 44.49 -0.79
CA ASN A 32 14.01 43.09 -1.20
C ASN A 32 12.68 42.34 -1.01
N PRO A 33 12.29 41.48 -1.97
CA PRO A 33 11.12 40.66 -1.82
C PRO A 33 11.29 39.61 -0.72
N LEU A 34 10.29 39.47 0.13
CA LEU A 34 10.29 38.47 1.20
C LEU A 34 9.58 37.20 0.69
N GLU A 35 10.39 36.19 0.32
CA GLU A 35 9.89 34.84 0.02
C GLU A 35 9.44 34.18 1.32
N MET A 36 8.30 33.47 1.29
CA MET A 36 7.74 32.74 2.43
C MET A 36 7.10 33.62 3.51
N ALA A 37 6.81 34.91 3.22
CA ALA A 37 5.98 35.70 4.10
C ALA A 37 4.53 35.25 4.08
N ASN A 38 3.89 35.22 5.23
CA ASN A 38 2.53 34.77 5.37
C ASN A 38 1.54 35.95 5.33
N ILE A 39 0.49 35.82 4.53
CA ILE A 39 -0.64 36.74 4.50
C ILE A 39 -1.92 35.95 4.75
N ILE A 40 -2.65 36.33 5.79
CA ILE A 40 -3.94 35.75 6.14
C ILE A 40 -5.04 36.79 6.09
N ALA A 41 -6.21 36.43 5.63
CA ALA A 41 -7.41 37.25 5.64
C ALA A 41 -8.43 36.68 6.63
N ILE A 42 -8.74 37.43 7.67
CA ILE A 42 -9.68 37.05 8.72
C ILE A 42 -10.94 37.89 8.52
N ASN A 43 -12.09 37.22 8.36
CA ASN A 43 -13.37 37.92 8.31
C ASN A 43 -13.72 38.48 9.68
N GLN A 44 -13.91 39.80 9.78
CA GLN A 44 -14.12 40.45 11.06
C GLN A 44 -15.45 40.10 11.72
N SER A 45 -16.48 39.75 10.95
CA SER A 45 -17.79 39.40 11.47
C SER A 45 -17.82 37.97 11.98
N THR A 46 -17.21 37.03 11.27
CA THR A 46 -17.21 35.60 11.62
C THR A 46 -16.01 35.16 12.44
N LYS A 47 -15.00 36.03 12.56
CA LYS A 47 -13.68 35.73 13.16
C LYS A 47 -12.98 34.53 12.54
N GLY A 48 -13.46 34.07 11.38
CA GLY A 48 -12.92 32.91 10.65
C GLY A 48 -11.89 33.30 9.61
N LEU A 49 -10.95 32.39 9.34
CA LEU A 49 -10.00 32.50 8.23
C LEU A 49 -10.78 32.38 6.91
N GLU A 50 -10.68 33.40 6.06
CA GLU A 50 -11.30 33.42 4.73
C GLU A 50 -10.34 32.95 3.65
N SER A 51 -9.14 33.48 3.65
CA SER A 51 -8.11 33.17 2.65
C SER A 51 -6.73 33.34 3.25
N TYR A 52 -5.76 32.59 2.73
CA TYR A 52 -4.35 32.79 3.09
C TYR A 52 -3.45 32.60 1.87
N PHE A 53 -2.27 33.17 1.93
CA PHE A 53 -1.24 33.04 0.93
C PHE A 53 0.15 33.12 1.56
N ILE A 54 1.11 32.41 0.98
CA ILE A 54 2.52 32.46 1.34
C ILE A 54 3.25 33.00 0.10
N THR A 55 4.04 34.07 0.26
CA THR A 55 4.69 34.72 -0.86
C THR A 55 5.69 33.80 -1.59
N ASP A 56 5.75 33.95 -2.91
CA ASP A 56 6.72 33.28 -3.76
C ASP A 56 8.11 33.93 -3.68
N ALA A 57 9.08 33.44 -4.47
CA ALA A 57 10.45 33.95 -4.53
C ALA A 57 10.56 35.43 -4.95
N LYS A 58 9.50 36.01 -5.51
CA LYS A 58 9.40 37.44 -5.86
C LYS A 58 8.61 38.24 -4.83
N GLY A 59 8.28 37.62 -3.68
CA GLY A 59 7.44 38.22 -2.65
C GLY A 59 5.98 38.39 -3.03
N TYR A 60 5.53 37.85 -4.16
CA TYR A 60 4.18 38.00 -4.69
C TYR A 60 3.15 37.17 -3.90
N TYR A 61 1.98 37.79 -3.66
CA TYR A 61 0.84 37.12 -3.04
C TYR A 61 -0.47 37.38 -3.78
N LYS A 62 -1.48 36.52 -3.56
CA LYS A 62 -2.83 36.62 -4.12
C LYS A 62 -3.85 36.01 -3.16
N LEU A 63 -4.80 36.80 -2.71
CA LEU A 63 -5.94 36.38 -1.88
C LEU A 63 -7.24 36.49 -2.69
N ASN A 64 -8.16 35.56 -2.49
CA ASN A 64 -9.53 35.66 -3.00
C ASN A 64 -10.47 35.83 -1.79
N LEU A 65 -11.24 36.87 -1.76
CA LEU A 65 -12.14 37.25 -0.66
C LEU A 65 -13.58 37.24 -1.14
N SER A 66 -14.51 36.89 -0.25
CA SER A 66 -15.94 36.97 -0.53
C SER A 66 -16.39 38.44 -0.61
N ASN A 67 -17.49 38.66 -1.32
CA ASN A 67 -18.09 40.00 -1.45
C ASN A 67 -18.81 40.46 -0.16
N ASN A 68 -18.98 41.77 -0.06
CA ASN A 68 -19.77 42.42 0.99
C ASN A 68 -19.35 42.04 2.44
N ALA A 69 -18.05 41.95 2.68
CA ALA A 69 -17.49 41.64 3.98
C ALA A 69 -16.25 42.47 4.29
N THR A 70 -15.95 42.64 5.56
CA THR A 70 -14.70 43.30 6.02
C THR A 70 -13.71 42.28 6.53
N PHE A 71 -12.50 42.38 6.05
CA PHE A 71 -11.41 41.46 6.35
C PHE A 71 -10.25 42.17 7.00
N GLU A 72 -9.63 41.54 7.97
CA GLU A 72 -8.34 41.91 8.51
C GLU A 72 -7.26 41.09 7.85
N LEU A 73 -6.40 41.74 7.08
CA LEU A 73 -5.22 41.09 6.50
C LEU A 73 -4.08 41.21 7.50
N ARG A 74 -3.48 40.10 7.89
CA ARG A 74 -2.26 40.04 8.70
C ARG A 74 -1.12 39.52 7.90
N ILE A 75 -0.02 40.24 7.87
CA ILE A 75 1.19 39.95 7.14
C ILE A 75 2.29 39.69 8.16
N SER A 76 2.96 38.57 8.09
CA SER A 76 4.02 38.18 9.01
C SER A 76 5.17 37.48 8.32
N TYR A 77 6.37 37.72 8.84
CA TYR A 77 7.59 37.05 8.40
C TYR A 77 8.54 36.86 9.59
N LEU A 78 9.29 35.76 9.59
CA LEU A 78 10.17 35.44 10.71
C LEU A 78 11.26 36.52 10.89
N GLY A 79 11.38 37.11 12.09
CA GLY A 79 12.32 38.17 12.38
C GLY A 79 11.81 39.57 12.05
N PHE A 80 10.55 39.70 11.58
CA PHE A 80 9.96 41.00 11.23
C PHE A 80 8.70 41.28 12.06
N ALA A 81 8.43 42.58 12.30
CA ALA A 81 7.20 43.02 12.94
C ALA A 81 5.99 42.70 12.03
N SER A 82 4.97 42.08 12.59
CA SER A 82 3.74 41.75 11.84
C SER A 82 2.98 43.05 11.51
N LYS A 83 2.35 43.08 10.32
CA LYS A 83 1.56 44.24 9.85
C LYS A 83 0.12 43.82 9.63
N THR A 84 -0.80 44.65 10.09
CA THR A 84 -2.24 44.45 9.91
C THR A 84 -2.82 45.48 8.96
N PHE A 85 -3.72 45.07 8.06
CA PHE A 85 -4.42 45.96 7.15
C PHE A 85 -5.88 45.54 7.04
N VAL A 86 -6.81 46.50 7.18
CA VAL A 86 -8.23 46.21 7.08
C VAL A 86 -8.73 46.54 5.66
N VAL A 87 -9.46 45.65 5.05
CA VAL A 87 -10.06 45.81 3.73
C VAL A 87 -11.53 45.46 3.77
N SER A 88 -12.39 46.26 3.15
CA SER A 88 -13.80 45.96 2.94
C SER A 88 -14.05 45.70 1.46
N THR A 89 -14.79 44.62 1.16
CA THR A 89 -15.16 44.26 -0.21
C THR A 89 -16.63 44.66 -0.47
N SER A 90 -16.89 45.26 -1.62
CA SER A 90 -18.25 45.56 -2.09
C SER A 90 -18.41 45.09 -3.52
N ASP A 91 -19.64 44.80 -3.96
CA ASP A 91 -19.94 44.32 -5.33
C ASP A 91 -19.51 45.27 -6.45
N ALA A 92 -19.28 46.53 -6.13
CA ALA A 92 -18.82 47.57 -7.07
C ALA A 92 -17.32 47.74 -7.17
N GLN A 93 -16.54 47.05 -6.33
CA GLN A 93 -15.10 47.25 -6.25
C GLN A 93 -14.34 46.28 -7.14
N LYS A 94 -13.41 46.81 -7.97
CA LYS A 94 -12.50 45.97 -8.82
C LYS A 94 -11.39 45.32 -7.97
N ASP A 95 -10.73 44.36 -8.53
CA ASP A 95 -9.51 43.73 -7.97
C ASP A 95 -8.54 44.81 -7.43
N MET A 96 -7.96 44.55 -6.23
CA MET A 96 -7.07 45.47 -5.54
C MET A 96 -5.63 44.97 -5.61
N THR A 97 -4.69 45.90 -5.90
CA THR A 97 -3.25 45.64 -5.74
C THR A 97 -2.74 46.37 -4.54
N LYS A 98 -2.08 45.69 -3.59
CA LYS A 98 -1.52 46.29 -2.36
C LYS A 98 -0.18 45.65 -2.02
N ASP A 99 0.88 46.42 -2.01
CA ASP A 99 2.20 46.03 -1.52
C ASP A 99 2.32 46.28 -0.02
N PHE A 100 3.09 45.39 0.65
CA PHE A 100 3.40 45.50 2.08
C PHE A 100 4.90 45.57 2.31
N VAL A 101 5.31 46.49 3.16
CA VAL A 101 6.67 46.58 3.66
C VAL A 101 6.69 46.17 5.11
N LEU A 102 7.54 45.20 5.47
CA LEU A 102 7.80 44.75 6.83
C LEU A 102 9.13 45.30 7.32
N TYR A 103 9.21 45.57 8.61
CA TYR A 103 10.41 46.10 9.29
C TYR A 103 10.94 45.01 10.23
N GLU A 104 12.27 44.90 10.33
CA GLU A 104 12.88 43.97 11.27
C GLU A 104 12.47 44.29 12.70
N ASN A 105 12.18 43.27 13.47
CA ASN A 105 11.79 43.44 14.87
C ASN A 105 12.99 43.15 15.78
N SER A 106 13.48 44.19 16.47
CA SER A 106 14.60 44.08 17.41
C SER A 106 14.16 43.90 18.88
N ASP A 107 12.87 43.86 19.16
CA ASP A 107 12.35 43.86 20.54
C ASP A 107 12.08 42.45 21.11
N LYS A 108 12.49 42.35 22.40
CA LYS A 108 12.35 41.13 23.22
C LYS A 108 10.89 40.85 23.54
N LEU A 109 10.58 39.56 23.52
CA LEU A 109 9.34 38.93 23.95
C LEU A 109 8.82 39.42 25.31
N ASN A 110 7.68 40.13 25.34
CA ASN A 110 6.75 40.16 26.46
C ASN A 110 5.40 40.76 25.99
N GLU A 111 4.60 39.95 25.31
CA GLU A 111 3.16 40.19 25.23
C GLU A 111 2.47 38.89 24.82
N VAL A 112 1.42 38.50 25.54
CA VAL A 112 0.54 37.38 25.16
C VAL A 112 -0.31 37.88 23.99
N GLU A 113 0.27 37.87 22.81
CA GLU A 113 -0.48 38.04 21.59
C GLU A 113 -1.30 36.77 21.33
N LEU A 114 -2.57 36.89 21.14
CA LEU A 114 -3.44 35.86 20.57
C LEU A 114 -2.94 35.57 19.14
N THR A 115 -1.87 34.82 19.03
CA THR A 115 -1.31 34.43 17.75
C THR A 115 -2.30 33.50 17.06
N TYR A 116 -2.95 33.98 16.00
CA TYR A 116 -3.68 33.11 15.07
C TYR A 116 -2.68 32.12 14.47
N GLU A 117 -2.83 30.84 14.80
CA GLU A 117 -1.91 29.82 14.30
C GLU A 117 -2.05 29.71 12.78
N MET A 118 -0.94 29.79 12.08
CA MET A 118 -0.87 29.66 10.63
C MET A 118 -1.44 28.30 10.18
N PRO A 119 -2.24 28.25 9.11
CA PRO A 119 -2.73 27.00 8.55
C PRO A 119 -1.62 26.03 8.16
N VAL A 120 -0.53 26.57 7.61
CA VAL A 120 0.67 25.80 7.24
C VAL A 120 1.90 26.58 7.66
N THR A 121 2.83 25.92 8.31
CA THR A 121 4.14 26.46 8.67
C THR A 121 5.23 25.54 8.13
N ILE A 122 6.31 26.12 7.59
CA ILE A 122 7.47 25.36 7.12
C ILE A 122 8.61 25.59 8.11
N LYS A 123 9.18 24.52 8.62
CA LYS A 123 10.35 24.55 9.51
C LYS A 123 11.40 23.57 9.03
N GLY A 124 12.40 24.06 8.29
CA GLY A 124 13.37 23.20 7.62
C GLY A 124 12.68 22.22 6.66
N ASP A 125 12.93 20.93 6.82
CA ASP A 125 12.31 19.85 6.03
C ASP A 125 10.90 19.45 6.53
N THR A 126 10.34 20.18 7.50
CA THR A 126 9.05 19.84 8.10
C THR A 126 7.96 20.80 7.65
N LEU A 127 6.87 20.24 7.07
CA LEU A 127 5.61 20.97 6.84
C LEU A 127 4.68 20.70 8.02
N ILE A 128 4.20 21.75 8.67
CA ILE A 128 3.30 21.66 9.81
C ILE A 128 1.93 22.21 9.40
N TYR A 129 0.94 21.34 9.36
CA TYR A 129 -0.46 21.70 9.12
C TYR A 129 -1.20 21.84 10.44
N ASN A 130 -1.87 22.98 10.64
CA ASN A 130 -2.85 23.12 11.72
C ASN A 130 -4.15 22.42 11.31
N ALA A 131 -4.51 21.33 11.98
CA ALA A 131 -5.66 20.51 11.59
C ALA A 131 -6.97 21.32 11.60
N ASP A 132 -7.20 22.14 12.60
CA ASP A 132 -8.44 22.92 12.73
C ASP A 132 -8.64 23.95 11.60
N SER A 133 -7.57 24.33 10.91
CA SER A 133 -7.65 25.24 9.74
C SER A 133 -8.19 24.57 8.48
N PHE A 134 -8.09 23.25 8.38
CA PHE A 134 -8.49 22.47 7.20
C PHE A 134 -9.77 21.68 7.42
N THR A 135 -10.15 21.44 8.67
CA THR A 135 -11.30 20.65 9.05
C THR A 135 -12.55 21.52 9.25
N ASN A 136 -13.72 20.90 9.16
CA ASN A 136 -15.01 21.53 9.42
C ASN A 136 -15.71 21.03 10.70
N GLY A 137 -15.00 20.18 11.48
CA GLY A 137 -15.50 19.58 12.72
C GLY A 137 -16.39 18.36 12.52
N LYS A 138 -16.47 17.82 11.31
CA LYS A 138 -17.25 16.63 10.95
C LYS A 138 -16.39 15.41 10.67
N GLU A 139 -15.11 15.61 10.60
CA GLU A 139 -14.13 14.56 10.45
C GLU A 139 -14.18 13.61 11.64
N LYS A 140 -14.16 12.31 11.37
CA LYS A 140 -14.27 11.27 12.40
C LYS A 140 -12.92 10.67 12.75
N LYS A 141 -12.06 10.52 11.76
CA LYS A 141 -10.78 9.80 11.85
C LYS A 141 -9.65 10.65 11.26
N LEU A 142 -8.40 10.27 11.57
CA LEU A 142 -7.21 10.88 10.97
C LEU A 142 -7.29 10.91 9.44
N GLY A 143 -7.79 9.84 8.81
CA GLY A 143 -7.95 9.78 7.36
C GLY A 143 -8.80 10.90 6.78
N ASP A 144 -9.87 11.28 7.45
CA ASP A 144 -10.75 12.37 7.02
C ASP A 144 -10.03 13.73 7.10
N VAL A 145 -9.18 13.89 8.11
CA VAL A 145 -8.33 15.09 8.27
C VAL A 145 -7.29 15.13 7.16
N LEU A 146 -6.55 14.03 6.95
CA LEU A 146 -5.48 13.94 5.97
C LEU A 146 -5.96 14.21 4.54
N LYS A 147 -7.13 13.69 4.15
CA LYS A 147 -7.74 13.95 2.82
C LYS A 147 -7.97 15.44 2.53
N LYS A 148 -8.05 16.28 3.56
CA LYS A 148 -8.27 17.72 3.42
C LYS A 148 -6.98 18.52 3.37
N LEU A 149 -5.85 17.94 3.73
CA LEU A 149 -4.55 18.59 3.71
C LEU A 149 -4.01 18.69 2.27
N PRO A 150 -3.44 19.82 1.88
CA PRO A 150 -2.78 19.95 0.59
C PRO A 150 -1.58 19.00 0.45
N GLY A 151 -1.48 18.30 -0.70
CA GLY A 151 -0.38 17.38 -1.00
C GLY A 151 -0.43 16.05 -0.27
N VAL A 152 -1.48 15.79 0.53
CA VAL A 152 -1.71 14.51 1.19
C VAL A 152 -2.82 13.76 0.46
N GLU A 153 -2.60 12.50 0.15
CA GLU A 153 -3.56 11.61 -0.50
C GLU A 153 -3.66 10.31 0.29
N ILE A 154 -4.83 9.71 0.25
CA ILE A 154 -5.06 8.36 0.81
C ILE A 154 -5.50 7.49 -0.35
N THR A 155 -4.76 6.41 -0.58
CA THR A 155 -5.05 5.45 -1.64
C THR A 155 -6.32 4.64 -1.31
N ASP A 156 -6.84 3.89 -2.30
CA ASP A 156 -7.98 2.98 -2.09
C ASP A 156 -7.65 1.87 -1.08
N GLU A 157 -6.36 1.61 -0.83
CA GLU A 157 -5.89 0.66 0.16
C GLU A 157 -5.62 1.30 1.55
N ASP A 158 -6.08 2.53 1.77
CA ASP A 158 -5.90 3.34 2.99
C ASP A 158 -4.42 3.69 3.32
N GLU A 159 -3.53 3.63 2.34
CA GLU A 159 -2.16 4.11 2.50
C GLU A 159 -2.07 5.61 2.35
N VAL A 160 -1.21 6.23 3.13
CA VAL A 160 -0.98 7.68 3.04
C VAL A 160 0.18 7.96 2.10
N GLU A 161 -0.07 8.81 1.13
CA GLU A 161 0.95 9.39 0.26
C GLU A 161 1.04 10.90 0.52
N VAL A 162 2.24 11.41 0.60
CA VAL A 162 2.50 12.85 0.65
C VAL A 162 3.37 13.23 -0.53
N ASP A 163 2.86 14.16 -1.32
CA ASP A 163 3.53 14.60 -2.54
C ASP A 163 3.88 13.42 -3.48
N GLY A 164 2.97 12.42 -3.57
CA GLY A 164 3.16 11.21 -4.37
C GLY A 164 4.18 10.20 -3.81
N LYS A 165 4.72 10.45 -2.62
CA LYS A 165 5.63 9.55 -1.90
C LYS A 165 4.86 8.84 -0.81
N LYS A 166 4.98 7.52 -0.75
CA LYS A 166 4.38 6.74 0.33
C LYS A 166 4.97 7.14 1.67
N VAL A 167 4.11 7.39 2.65
CA VAL A 167 4.53 7.65 4.03
C VAL A 167 5.13 6.38 4.61
N SER A 168 6.38 6.46 5.02
CA SER A 168 7.13 5.33 5.56
C SER A 168 6.80 5.04 7.02
N LYS A 169 6.27 6.04 7.74
CA LYS A 169 6.03 5.94 9.18
C LYS A 169 5.01 6.99 9.66
N ILE A 170 4.06 6.58 10.52
CA ILE A 170 3.21 7.50 11.27
C ILE A 170 3.53 7.41 12.76
N MET A 171 3.78 8.58 13.34
CA MET A 171 4.03 8.78 14.77
C MET A 171 2.90 9.60 15.37
N VAL A 172 2.65 9.43 16.68
CA VAL A 172 1.76 10.26 17.47
C VAL A 172 2.56 10.87 18.62
N ASP A 173 2.66 12.19 18.66
CA ASP A 173 3.52 12.94 19.60
C ASP A 173 4.98 12.42 19.63
N GLY A 174 5.49 12.03 18.45
CA GLY A 174 6.85 11.54 18.27
C GLY A 174 7.06 10.07 18.64
N LYS A 175 6.01 9.34 18.97
CA LYS A 175 6.04 7.91 19.29
C LYS A 175 5.42 7.10 18.16
N ASP A 176 6.01 5.95 17.87
CA ASP A 176 5.55 5.07 16.82
C ASP A 176 4.15 4.55 17.12
N PHE A 177 3.28 4.66 16.13
CA PHE A 177 1.94 4.10 16.19
C PHE A 177 1.94 2.78 15.40
N PHE A 178 1.86 1.65 16.10
CA PHE A 178 1.94 0.30 15.51
C PHE A 178 3.09 0.17 14.50
N ASP A 179 4.31 0.45 14.94
CA ASP A 179 5.52 0.45 14.11
C ASP A 179 5.46 1.41 12.91
N GLY A 180 4.63 2.44 13.00
CA GLY A 180 4.43 3.43 11.96
C GLY A 180 3.37 3.07 10.92
N ASP A 181 2.51 2.07 11.19
CA ASP A 181 1.47 1.65 10.26
C ASP A 181 0.51 2.79 9.92
N SER A 182 0.41 3.10 8.63
CA SER A 182 -0.41 4.21 8.16
C SER A 182 -1.89 3.88 8.15
N LYS A 183 -2.28 2.64 7.85
CA LYS A 183 -3.68 2.22 7.74
C LYS A 183 -4.35 2.15 9.10
N LEU A 184 -3.70 1.53 10.09
CA LEU A 184 -4.21 1.52 11.45
C LEU A 184 -4.34 2.94 12.00
N ALA A 185 -3.36 3.83 11.72
CA ALA A 185 -3.44 5.21 12.13
C ALA A 185 -4.60 5.95 11.48
N VAL A 186 -4.74 5.87 10.17
CA VAL A 186 -5.77 6.52 9.35
C VAL A 186 -7.17 6.13 9.79
N LYS A 187 -7.37 4.84 10.08
CA LYS A 187 -8.69 4.29 10.45
C LYS A 187 -9.08 4.50 11.91
N ASN A 188 -8.10 4.65 12.80
CA ASN A 188 -8.37 4.49 14.22
C ASN A 188 -8.12 5.75 15.07
N ILE A 189 -7.22 6.67 14.67
CA ILE A 189 -6.97 7.88 15.45
C ILE A 189 -8.16 8.84 15.31
N PRO A 190 -8.82 9.24 16.41
CA PRO A 190 -9.96 10.15 16.37
C PRO A 190 -9.53 11.55 15.86
N ALA A 191 -10.34 12.13 14.96
CA ALA A 191 -10.05 13.44 14.38
C ALA A 191 -10.04 14.57 15.40
N ASP A 192 -10.90 14.50 16.42
CA ASP A 192 -11.03 15.48 17.49
C ASP A 192 -9.80 15.54 18.41
N ALA A 193 -8.97 14.50 18.41
CA ALA A 193 -7.72 14.45 19.17
C ALA A 193 -6.57 15.18 18.48
N ILE A 194 -6.68 15.49 17.18
CA ILE A 194 -5.58 16.01 16.36
C ILE A 194 -5.49 17.53 16.47
N SER A 195 -4.31 18.03 16.81
CA SER A 195 -3.98 19.46 16.79
C SER A 195 -3.25 19.84 15.51
N LYS A 196 -2.14 19.13 15.21
CA LYS A 196 -1.29 19.40 14.06
C LYS A 196 -0.87 18.11 13.37
N VAL A 197 -0.62 18.20 12.07
CA VAL A 197 0.01 17.15 11.28
C VAL A 197 1.34 17.67 10.78
N GLU A 198 2.44 17.08 11.24
CA GLU A 198 3.79 17.39 10.80
C GLU A 198 4.20 16.39 9.73
N VAL A 199 4.52 16.87 8.55
CA VAL A 199 5.09 16.11 7.44
C VAL A 199 6.60 16.29 7.47
N LEU A 200 7.31 15.22 7.80
CA LEU A 200 8.76 15.18 7.87
C LEU A 200 9.29 14.69 6.52
N LYS A 201 9.81 15.60 5.71
CA LYS A 201 10.46 15.29 4.43
C LYS A 201 11.92 14.89 4.66
N ASN A 202 12.48 14.10 3.75
CA ASN A 202 13.85 13.59 3.85
C ASN A 202 14.10 12.93 5.22
N TYR A 203 13.07 12.16 5.67
CA TYR A 203 13.08 11.58 7.01
C TYR A 203 14.11 10.47 7.11
N ASN A 204 14.99 10.57 8.09
CA ASN A 204 15.85 9.48 8.49
C ASN A 204 15.74 9.28 10.00
N GLU A 205 15.42 8.06 10.40
CA GLU A 205 15.27 7.67 11.81
C GLU A 205 16.59 7.78 12.59
N VAL A 206 17.67 7.62 11.84
CA VAL A 206 19.05 7.64 12.35
C VAL A 206 19.70 8.95 11.94
N SER A 207 19.88 9.86 12.90
CA SER A 207 20.43 11.19 12.63
C SER A 207 21.83 11.16 11.99
N GLN A 208 22.63 10.14 12.33
CA GLN A 208 23.98 9.94 11.79
C GLN A 208 23.97 9.61 10.29
N MET A 209 22.89 9.02 9.80
CA MET A 209 22.75 8.58 8.40
C MET A 209 22.11 9.65 7.50
N LYS A 210 21.63 10.76 8.10
CA LYS A 210 20.96 11.83 7.34
C LYS A 210 21.87 12.41 6.27
N GLY A 211 21.43 12.37 5.02
CA GLY A 211 22.15 12.92 3.87
C GLY A 211 23.26 12.04 3.30
N LEU A 212 23.61 10.91 3.94
CA LEU A 212 24.62 9.99 3.42
C LEU A 212 24.08 9.14 2.28
N GLY A 213 22.88 8.62 2.42
CA GLY A 213 22.15 7.88 1.38
C GLY A 213 21.27 8.78 0.52
N ASN A 214 20.40 8.16 -0.26
CA ASN A 214 19.36 8.83 -1.05
C ASN A 214 18.05 8.87 -0.24
N ASP A 215 18.04 9.57 0.90
CA ASP A 215 16.90 9.66 1.85
C ASP A 215 15.74 10.52 1.35
N GLU A 216 15.91 11.12 0.18
CA GLU A 216 15.01 12.15 -0.35
C GLU A 216 13.61 11.65 -0.67
N ASP A 217 13.43 10.34 -0.77
CA ASP A 217 12.12 9.70 -0.97
C ASP A 217 11.41 9.34 0.34
N ASN A 218 12.07 9.47 1.48
CA ASN A 218 11.49 9.10 2.76
C ASN A 218 10.64 10.24 3.32
N VAL A 219 9.39 9.94 3.61
CA VAL A 219 8.46 10.85 4.27
C VAL A 219 7.86 10.17 5.48
N ALA A 220 7.82 10.87 6.62
CA ALA A 220 7.11 10.41 7.80
C ALA A 220 6.06 11.45 8.24
N LEU A 221 5.02 11.00 8.94
CA LEU A 221 4.04 11.88 9.57
C LEU A 221 4.17 11.81 11.09
N ASN A 222 4.08 12.96 11.72
CA ASN A 222 3.96 13.04 13.17
C ASN A 222 2.67 13.79 13.53
N ILE A 223 1.75 13.09 14.16
CA ILE A 223 0.45 13.61 14.56
C ILE A 223 0.58 14.20 15.94
N LYS A 224 0.39 15.52 16.09
CA LYS A 224 0.37 16.19 17.39
C LYS A 224 -1.03 16.18 17.97
N LEU A 225 -1.15 15.71 19.19
CA LEU A 225 -2.41 15.70 19.91
C LEU A 225 -2.73 17.05 20.56
N LYS A 226 -4.01 17.35 20.69
CA LYS A 226 -4.49 18.49 21.48
C LYS A 226 -4.08 18.33 22.94
N GLN A 227 -3.83 19.43 23.62
CA GLN A 227 -3.40 19.40 25.04
C GLN A 227 -4.37 18.64 25.93
N GLY A 228 -5.67 18.80 25.71
CA GLY A 228 -6.72 18.08 26.39
C GLY A 228 -6.78 16.58 26.12
N LYS A 229 -5.93 16.00 25.27
CA LYS A 229 -5.86 14.56 24.95
C LYS A 229 -4.51 13.92 25.39
N LYS A 230 -3.80 14.57 26.33
CA LYS A 230 -2.52 14.09 26.88
C LYS A 230 -2.65 13.80 28.36
N ASN A 231 -1.90 12.78 28.85
CA ASN A 231 -1.87 12.34 30.25
C ASN A 231 -3.18 11.77 30.82
N PHE A 232 -4.11 11.37 29.94
CA PHE A 232 -5.33 10.64 30.36
C PHE A 232 -5.81 9.73 29.21
N TRP A 233 -6.73 8.84 29.51
CA TRP A 233 -7.33 7.97 28.52
C TRP A 233 -8.37 8.74 27.70
N PHE A 234 -8.33 8.54 26.42
CA PHE A 234 -9.34 9.02 25.46
C PHE A 234 -9.61 7.95 24.42
N GLY A 235 -10.67 8.10 23.69
CA GLY A 235 -11.02 7.13 22.64
C GLY A 235 -12.51 7.16 22.34
N GLU A 236 -12.98 6.07 21.80
CA GLU A 236 -14.39 5.88 21.42
C GLU A 236 -14.80 4.43 21.63
N VAL A 237 -16.07 4.25 21.97
CA VAL A 237 -16.71 2.93 21.99
C VAL A 237 -17.88 2.99 21.03
N THR A 238 -17.87 2.12 20.02
CA THR A 238 -18.97 2.00 19.06
C THR A 238 -19.59 0.61 19.19
N ALA A 239 -20.90 0.54 19.28
CA ALA A 239 -21.66 -0.70 19.20
C ALA A 239 -22.81 -0.52 18.21
N GLY A 240 -23.10 -1.53 17.42
CA GLY A 240 -24.15 -1.51 16.42
C GLY A 240 -24.80 -2.87 16.22
N GLY A 241 -26.05 -2.85 15.78
CA GLY A 241 -26.80 -4.05 15.43
C GLY A 241 -27.75 -3.78 14.27
N GLY A 242 -28.11 -4.84 13.58
CA GLY A 242 -29.01 -4.81 12.44
C GLY A 242 -29.77 -6.13 12.26
N PRO A 243 -30.68 -6.21 11.28
CA PRO A 243 -31.31 -7.46 10.87
C PRO A 243 -30.29 -8.54 10.48
N ASP A 244 -30.74 -9.81 10.45
CA ASP A 244 -29.93 -10.97 10.07
C ASP A 244 -28.67 -11.11 10.94
N ASP A 245 -28.81 -10.85 12.26
CA ASP A 245 -27.76 -10.96 13.27
C ASP A 245 -26.51 -10.10 12.96
N ARG A 246 -26.65 -9.02 12.17
CA ARG A 246 -25.56 -8.09 11.88
C ARG A 246 -25.15 -7.34 13.14
N TYR A 247 -23.85 -7.33 13.43
CA TYR A 247 -23.29 -6.67 14.60
C TYR A 247 -21.97 -5.96 14.32
N LEU A 248 -21.69 -4.97 15.16
CA LEU A 248 -20.42 -4.25 15.21
C LEU A 248 -20.10 -3.89 16.67
N ALA A 249 -18.92 -4.18 17.15
CA ALA A 249 -18.40 -3.69 18.42
C ALA A 249 -16.94 -3.24 18.27
N HIS A 250 -16.70 -1.95 18.51
CA HIS A 250 -15.46 -1.25 18.11
C HIS A 250 -14.95 -0.35 19.25
N PRO A 251 -14.54 -0.88 20.41
CA PRO A 251 -13.85 -0.10 21.45
C PRO A 251 -12.43 0.25 21.01
N LYS A 252 -12.05 1.54 21.18
CA LYS A 252 -10.72 2.06 20.92
C LYS A 252 -10.33 3.00 22.05
N LEU A 253 -9.17 2.72 22.65
CA LEU A 253 -8.65 3.46 23.79
C LEU A 253 -7.21 3.87 23.55
N PHE A 254 -6.91 5.10 23.88
CA PHE A 254 -5.59 5.70 23.67
C PHE A 254 -5.14 6.42 24.94
N TYR A 255 -3.87 6.26 25.27
CA TYR A 255 -3.20 6.99 26.33
C TYR A 255 -1.85 7.49 25.85
N TYR A 256 -1.58 8.78 25.99
CA TYR A 256 -0.31 9.41 25.64
C TYR A 256 0.19 10.28 26.78
N SER A 257 1.46 10.07 27.14
CA SER A 257 2.20 10.93 28.06
C SER A 257 3.64 11.13 27.53
N PRO A 258 4.43 12.03 28.09
CA PRO A 258 5.80 12.25 27.61
C PRO A 258 6.68 10.99 27.62
N LYS A 259 6.44 10.06 28.58
CA LYS A 259 7.26 8.84 28.73
C LYS A 259 6.62 7.59 28.18
N LYS A 260 5.31 7.50 28.07
CA LYS A 260 4.62 6.28 27.66
C LYS A 260 3.38 6.54 26.80
N SER A 261 3.09 5.62 25.91
CA SER A 261 1.81 5.54 25.21
C SER A 261 1.29 4.11 25.25
N VAL A 262 -0.04 3.98 25.26
CA VAL A 262 -0.74 2.69 25.13
C VAL A 262 -1.92 2.91 24.20
N ASN A 263 -2.06 2.04 23.21
CA ASN A 263 -3.16 2.06 22.25
C ASN A 263 -3.82 0.69 22.25
N ILE A 264 -5.13 0.65 22.41
CA ILE A 264 -5.96 -0.56 22.35
C ILE A 264 -6.98 -0.33 21.26
N ILE A 265 -7.02 -1.23 20.28
CA ILE A 265 -7.95 -1.18 19.15
C ILE A 265 -8.61 -2.55 19.06
N THR A 266 -9.93 -2.57 18.98
CA THR A 266 -10.66 -3.81 18.75
C THR A 266 -11.68 -3.62 17.64
N ASP A 267 -12.03 -4.74 16.98
CA ASP A 267 -13.04 -4.77 15.94
C ASP A 267 -13.69 -6.15 15.89
N PHE A 268 -14.92 -6.22 16.34
CA PHE A 268 -15.74 -7.43 16.29
C PHE A 268 -16.93 -7.12 15.39
N ASN A 269 -17.00 -7.78 14.24
CA ASN A 269 -18.05 -7.51 13.28
C ASN A 269 -18.32 -8.71 12.36
N ASN A 270 -19.53 -8.72 11.76
CA ASN A 270 -19.89 -9.60 10.65
C ASN A 270 -20.45 -8.81 9.45
N ILE A 271 -20.02 -7.55 9.32
CA ILE A 271 -20.44 -6.63 8.26
C ILE A 271 -19.36 -6.47 7.15
N GLY A 272 -18.30 -7.28 7.20
CA GLY A 272 -17.23 -7.28 6.21
C GLY A 272 -16.18 -6.20 6.42
N GLU A 273 -16.12 -5.53 7.55
CA GLU A 273 -14.99 -4.67 7.89
C GLU A 273 -13.77 -5.52 8.25
N VAL A 274 -12.67 -5.34 7.51
CA VAL A 274 -11.40 -6.02 7.77
C VAL A 274 -10.39 -4.97 8.25
N PRO A 275 -10.08 -4.92 9.56
CA PRO A 275 -9.18 -3.92 10.13
C PRO A 275 -7.72 -4.16 9.80
N PHE A 276 -7.35 -5.39 9.39
CA PHE A 276 -5.97 -5.82 9.15
C PHE A 276 -5.85 -6.64 7.87
N THR A 277 -4.88 -6.30 7.00
CA THR A 277 -4.67 -6.94 5.70
C THR A 277 -3.28 -7.54 5.57
N PHE A 278 -3.07 -8.35 4.53
CA PHE A 278 -1.75 -8.87 4.13
C PHE A 278 -0.67 -7.78 4.02
N ARG A 279 -1.04 -6.61 3.48
CA ARG A 279 -0.10 -5.50 3.31
C ARG A 279 0.34 -4.90 4.65
N ASP A 280 -0.56 -4.85 5.63
CA ASP A 280 -0.25 -4.40 6.98
C ASP A 280 0.77 -5.35 7.62
N TYR A 281 0.58 -6.66 7.48
CA TYR A 281 1.56 -7.67 7.89
C TYR A 281 2.92 -7.44 7.24
N PHE A 282 2.95 -7.20 5.93
CA PHE A 282 4.20 -6.96 5.21
C PHE A 282 4.93 -5.71 5.72
N SER A 283 4.20 -4.65 6.07
CA SER A 283 4.77 -3.44 6.69
C SER A 283 5.40 -3.74 8.04
N PHE A 284 4.76 -4.55 8.88
CA PHE A 284 5.28 -4.94 10.20
C PHE A 284 6.50 -5.85 10.14
N SER A 285 6.62 -6.70 9.13
CA SER A 285 7.80 -7.56 8.93
C SER A 285 9.04 -6.80 8.47
N GLY A 286 8.98 -5.47 8.42
CA GLY A 286 10.07 -4.59 8.00
C GLY A 286 9.86 -4.01 6.61
N GLY A 287 8.81 -4.46 5.88
CA GLY A 287 8.44 -3.98 4.57
C GLY A 287 9.60 -3.96 3.58
N PHE A 288 9.61 -2.98 2.69
CA PHE A 288 10.72 -2.76 1.77
C PHE A 288 12.01 -2.24 2.43
N LYS A 289 11.98 -1.85 3.71
CA LYS A 289 13.18 -1.32 4.39
C LYS A 289 14.32 -2.34 4.42
N ASN A 290 13.99 -3.62 4.60
CA ASN A 290 14.98 -4.67 4.78
C ASN A 290 15.22 -5.50 3.50
N MET A 291 14.30 -5.49 2.54
CA MET A 291 14.33 -6.43 1.42
C MET A 291 15.26 -6.06 0.27
N ASN A 292 15.60 -4.78 0.01
CA ASN A 292 16.17 -4.41 -1.28
C ASN A 292 17.26 -3.33 -1.27
N ARG A 293 17.74 -2.90 -0.14
CA ARG A 293 18.52 -1.65 -0.14
C ARG A 293 19.99 -1.80 -0.47
N ARG A 294 20.59 -2.98 -0.33
CA ARG A 294 22.03 -3.04 -0.23
C ARG A 294 22.74 -4.03 -1.15
N SER A 295 22.17 -5.22 -1.43
CA SER A 295 22.89 -6.24 -2.17
C SER A 295 22.70 -6.20 -3.69
N GLY A 296 21.52 -5.87 -4.20
CA GLY A 296 21.17 -6.10 -5.61
C GLY A 296 20.78 -7.55 -5.92
N SER A 297 20.82 -8.43 -4.90
CA SER A 297 20.35 -9.81 -4.99
C SER A 297 19.07 -9.97 -4.22
N ASN A 298 18.06 -10.55 -4.85
CA ASN A 298 16.78 -10.88 -4.24
C ASN A 298 16.68 -12.37 -4.04
N PHE A 299 16.38 -12.80 -2.83
CA PHE A 299 16.04 -14.17 -2.52
C PHE A 299 14.56 -14.24 -2.13
N ASN A 300 13.76 -14.94 -2.96
CA ASN A 300 12.35 -15.12 -2.69
C ASN A 300 12.17 -16.29 -1.72
N THR A 301 11.74 -16.00 -0.50
CA THR A 301 11.11 -16.99 0.36
C THR A 301 9.65 -17.09 -0.07
N SER A 302 9.12 -18.30 -0.26
CA SER A 302 7.76 -18.49 -0.76
C SER A 302 6.74 -17.76 0.13
N SER A 303 6.02 -16.82 -0.46
CA SER A 303 5.03 -15.99 0.26
C SER A 303 3.72 -16.72 0.59
N ASN A 304 3.56 -17.96 0.13
CA ASN A 304 2.30 -18.72 0.27
C ASN A 304 2.01 -19.17 1.70
N SER A 305 2.97 -19.04 2.62
CA SER A 305 2.85 -19.48 4.01
C SER A 305 2.43 -18.38 5.00
N LEU A 306 1.70 -17.35 4.54
CA LEU A 306 1.38 -16.24 5.44
C LEU A 306 0.15 -16.46 6.30
N GLY A 307 -0.70 -17.46 5.99
CA GLY A 307 -1.89 -17.77 6.79
C GLY A 307 -2.86 -16.59 6.93
N LEU A 308 -2.87 -15.68 5.97
CA LEU A 308 -3.77 -14.52 5.95
C LEU A 308 -4.90 -14.77 4.95
N SER A 309 -6.10 -14.37 5.32
CA SER A 309 -7.21 -14.38 4.36
C SER A 309 -6.88 -13.47 3.18
N MET A 310 -6.88 -14.04 1.98
CA MET A 310 -6.67 -13.31 0.72
C MET A 310 -7.97 -12.72 0.18
N ALA A 311 -9.10 -12.98 0.85
CA ALA A 311 -10.40 -12.50 0.42
C ALA A 311 -10.48 -10.97 0.46
N LYS A 312 -10.94 -10.39 -0.63
CA LYS A 312 -11.29 -8.97 -0.68
C LYS A 312 -12.74 -8.82 -0.23
N ASN A 313 -13.03 -7.79 0.57
CA ASN A 313 -14.36 -7.53 1.12
C ASN A 313 -15.49 -7.50 0.07
N ASN A 314 -15.16 -7.13 -1.16
CA ASN A 314 -16.11 -7.04 -2.27
C ASN A 314 -16.25 -8.35 -3.07
N ARG A 315 -15.79 -9.50 -2.55
CA ARG A 315 -15.85 -10.81 -3.23
C ARG A 315 -16.32 -11.92 -2.34
N ALA A 316 -16.88 -11.60 -1.18
CA ALA A 316 -17.38 -12.57 -0.24
C ALA A 316 -18.84 -12.30 0.08
N LYS A 317 -19.61 -13.37 0.30
CA LYS A 317 -21.01 -13.32 0.76
C LYS A 317 -21.08 -12.92 2.22
N GLU A 318 -20.18 -13.45 3.03
CA GLU A 318 -20.09 -13.16 4.45
C GLU A 318 -18.63 -13.07 4.88
N ILE A 319 -18.36 -12.13 5.79
CA ILE A 319 -17.06 -12.00 6.45
C ILE A 319 -17.33 -11.69 7.91
N GLU A 320 -16.90 -12.58 8.79
CA GLU A 320 -16.85 -12.34 10.24
C GLU A 320 -15.41 -12.02 10.64
N THR A 321 -15.23 -10.98 11.42
CA THR A 321 -13.93 -10.55 11.91
C THR A 321 -13.97 -10.38 13.42
N LYS A 322 -12.94 -10.91 14.11
CA LYS A 322 -12.64 -10.66 15.51
C LYS A 322 -11.19 -10.21 15.60
N PHE A 323 -10.98 -8.95 15.89
CA PHE A 323 -9.67 -8.32 15.89
C PHE A 323 -9.40 -7.63 17.22
N GLY A 324 -8.17 -7.79 17.72
CA GLY A 324 -7.68 -7.08 18.89
C GLY A 324 -6.21 -6.70 18.68
N ALA A 325 -5.87 -5.46 18.97
CA ALA A 325 -4.52 -4.94 18.86
C ALA A 325 -4.16 -4.09 20.08
N LEU A 326 -3.00 -4.35 20.64
CA LEU A 326 -2.37 -3.60 21.72
C LEU A 326 -1.02 -3.07 21.22
N ASN A 327 -0.78 -1.79 21.33
CA ASN A 327 0.52 -1.18 21.08
C ASN A 327 0.96 -0.38 22.30
N PHE A 328 2.24 -0.46 22.63
CA PHE A 328 2.83 0.35 23.69
C PHE A 328 4.14 1.00 23.24
N SER A 329 4.46 2.13 23.84
CA SER A 329 5.78 2.75 23.77
C SER A 329 6.16 3.25 25.17
N TYR A 330 7.41 3.04 25.58
CA TYR A 330 7.94 3.45 26.87
C TYR A 330 9.37 3.97 26.77
N ALA A 331 9.56 5.24 27.06
CA ALA A 331 10.87 5.89 27.12
C ALA A 331 11.24 6.18 28.58
N PRO A 332 11.92 5.24 29.28
CA PRO A 332 12.32 5.44 30.67
C PRO A 332 13.26 6.63 30.86
N ASN A 333 14.13 6.87 29.90
CA ASN A 333 15.06 7.99 29.84
C ASN A 333 15.28 8.44 28.38
N LYS A 334 16.14 9.44 28.15
CA LYS A 334 16.40 9.98 26.82
C LYS A 334 17.24 9.06 25.92
N ALA A 335 17.89 8.04 26.49
CA ALA A 335 18.76 7.14 25.76
C ALA A 335 18.08 5.83 25.35
N LEU A 336 16.94 5.49 25.94
CA LEU A 336 16.28 4.19 25.69
C LEU A 336 14.81 4.41 25.38
N ASP A 337 14.40 3.93 24.21
CA ASP A 337 13.01 3.81 23.76
C ASP A 337 12.66 2.34 23.55
N LEU A 338 11.58 1.89 24.20
CA LEU A 338 11.01 0.56 24.07
C LEU A 338 9.64 0.66 23.44
N ASN A 339 9.42 -0.08 22.38
CA ASN A 339 8.15 -0.13 21.64
C ASN A 339 7.73 -1.57 21.43
N GLY A 340 6.43 -1.79 21.29
CA GLY A 340 5.96 -3.11 20.91
C GLY A 340 4.48 -3.12 20.64
N PHE A 341 4.03 -4.20 20.01
CA PHE A 341 2.63 -4.47 19.80
C PHE A 341 2.32 -5.96 19.83
N ALA A 342 1.08 -6.26 20.16
CA ALA A 342 0.47 -7.57 19.99
C ALA A 342 -0.82 -7.41 19.20
N ILE A 343 -1.01 -8.27 18.19
CA ILE A 343 -2.21 -8.29 17.34
C ILE A 343 -2.73 -9.72 17.29
N TYR A 344 -4.02 -9.88 17.45
CA TYR A 344 -4.73 -11.10 17.15
C TYR A 344 -5.87 -10.78 16.17
N SER A 345 -5.98 -11.59 15.11
CA SER A 345 -7.04 -11.49 14.11
C SER A 345 -7.62 -12.86 13.82
N TYR A 346 -8.91 -12.99 13.91
CA TYR A 346 -9.71 -14.10 13.41
C TYR A 346 -10.59 -13.58 12.30
N THR A 347 -10.57 -14.25 11.15
CA THR A 347 -11.45 -13.93 10.02
C THR A 347 -12.03 -15.21 9.44
N LYS A 348 -13.34 -15.26 9.35
CA LYS A 348 -14.09 -16.32 8.65
C LYS A 348 -14.76 -15.71 7.43
N THR A 349 -14.52 -16.31 6.26
CA THR A 349 -14.99 -15.78 4.97
C THR A 349 -15.71 -16.86 4.20
N ASP A 350 -16.96 -16.61 3.81
CA ASP A 350 -17.76 -17.41 2.91
C ASP A 350 -17.76 -16.77 1.52
N MET A 351 -17.29 -17.51 0.52
CA MET A 351 -17.20 -17.06 -0.86
C MET A 351 -17.93 -18.02 -1.78
N GLN A 352 -18.69 -17.46 -2.69
CA GLN A 352 -19.31 -18.19 -3.79
C GLN A 352 -18.89 -17.55 -5.12
N THR A 353 -18.45 -18.38 -6.06
CA THR A 353 -17.97 -17.89 -7.36
C THR A 353 -18.46 -18.81 -8.46
N ASN A 354 -19.04 -18.25 -9.52
CA ASN A 354 -19.24 -18.94 -10.77
C ASN A 354 -18.14 -18.50 -11.73
N ALA A 355 -17.39 -19.43 -12.31
CA ALA A 355 -16.30 -19.12 -13.21
C ALA A 355 -16.45 -19.88 -14.53
N THR A 356 -16.21 -19.21 -15.64
CA THR A 356 -15.98 -19.83 -16.93
C THR A 356 -14.51 -19.77 -17.25
N VAL A 357 -13.87 -20.91 -17.27
CA VAL A 357 -12.43 -21.06 -17.53
C VAL A 357 -12.25 -21.62 -18.94
N THR A 358 -11.58 -20.86 -19.79
CA THR A 358 -11.28 -21.31 -21.17
C THR A 358 -9.79 -21.56 -21.31
N THR A 359 -9.45 -22.81 -21.61
CA THR A 359 -8.07 -23.24 -21.89
C THR A 359 -7.91 -23.36 -23.39
N LEU A 360 -6.94 -22.67 -23.96
CA LEU A 360 -6.64 -22.62 -25.40
C LEU A 360 -5.24 -23.14 -25.67
N THR A 361 -5.16 -24.24 -26.41
CA THR A 361 -3.89 -24.82 -26.89
C THR A 361 -3.92 -25.05 -28.40
N ASN A 362 -2.79 -25.46 -28.97
CA ASN A 362 -2.74 -25.86 -30.40
C ASN A 362 -3.59 -27.10 -30.69
N ALA A 363 -3.74 -27.97 -29.69
CA ALA A 363 -4.35 -29.29 -29.89
C ALA A 363 -5.85 -29.29 -29.55
N PHE A 364 -6.29 -28.42 -28.62
CA PHE A 364 -7.69 -28.42 -28.18
C PHE A 364 -8.08 -27.08 -27.54
N SER A 365 -9.37 -26.83 -27.45
CA SER A 365 -10.00 -25.80 -26.63
C SER A 365 -10.91 -26.49 -25.63
N ASN A 366 -10.77 -26.13 -24.36
CA ASN A 366 -11.66 -26.59 -23.31
C ASN A 366 -12.36 -25.40 -22.65
N VAL A 367 -13.66 -25.53 -22.49
CA VAL A 367 -14.46 -24.59 -21.69
C VAL A 367 -14.96 -25.35 -20.48
N GLU A 368 -14.62 -24.85 -19.30
CA GLU A 368 -15.00 -25.40 -18.01
C GLU A 368 -15.80 -24.37 -17.24
N ASN A 369 -17.04 -24.72 -16.90
CA ASN A 369 -17.89 -23.92 -16.03
C ASN A 369 -17.81 -24.48 -14.61
N GLN A 370 -17.38 -23.64 -13.68
CA GLN A 370 -17.19 -24.00 -12.28
C GLN A 370 -18.14 -23.22 -11.40
N GLN A 371 -18.73 -23.89 -10.42
CA GLN A 371 -19.39 -23.28 -9.27
C GLN A 371 -18.59 -23.64 -8.02
N ASN A 372 -17.96 -22.63 -7.43
CA ASN A 372 -17.07 -22.78 -6.30
C ASN A 372 -17.72 -22.19 -5.05
N ASN A 373 -17.75 -22.99 -3.96
CA ASN A 373 -18.16 -22.54 -2.63
C ASN A 373 -16.97 -22.75 -1.69
N THR A 374 -16.40 -21.65 -1.22
CA THR A 374 -15.19 -21.65 -0.41
C THR A 374 -15.46 -21.08 0.96
N LEU A 375 -15.20 -21.86 2.00
CA LEU A 375 -15.16 -21.41 3.38
C LEU A 375 -13.72 -21.34 3.85
N GLN A 376 -13.27 -20.13 4.21
CA GLN A 376 -11.91 -19.92 4.68
C GLN A 376 -11.93 -19.35 6.10
N THR A 377 -11.18 -19.98 7.00
CA THR A 377 -10.95 -19.51 8.38
C THR A 377 -9.47 -19.19 8.55
N SER A 378 -9.17 -17.98 8.99
CA SER A 378 -7.80 -17.52 9.24
C SER A 378 -7.67 -17.01 10.68
N GLN A 379 -6.68 -17.50 11.39
CA GLN A 379 -6.27 -17.00 12.71
C GLN A 379 -4.84 -16.52 12.61
N LEU A 380 -4.56 -15.32 13.13
CA LEU A 380 -3.25 -14.72 13.04
C LEU A 380 -2.88 -14.08 14.38
N GLY A 381 -1.76 -14.48 14.94
CA GLY A 381 -1.12 -13.85 16.10
C GLY A 381 0.20 -13.19 15.68
N LEU A 382 0.37 -11.90 16.00
CA LEU A 382 1.59 -11.15 15.77
C LEU A 382 2.06 -10.53 17.06
N LEU A 383 3.36 -10.61 17.33
CA LEU A 383 4.01 -9.95 18.45
C LEU A 383 5.30 -9.29 17.98
N LYS A 384 5.45 -8.00 18.24
CA LYS A 384 6.69 -7.26 17.97
C LYS A 384 7.17 -6.58 19.25
N PHE A 385 8.47 -6.63 19.45
CA PHE A 385 9.18 -5.87 20.46
C PHE A 385 10.38 -5.19 19.81
N SER A 386 10.56 -3.90 20.09
CA SER A 386 11.66 -3.09 19.57
C SER A 386 12.29 -2.30 20.69
N ALA A 387 13.62 -2.18 20.66
CA ALA A 387 14.40 -1.38 21.58
C ALA A 387 15.36 -0.51 20.77
N GLN A 388 15.30 0.80 20.99
CA GLN A 388 16.25 1.75 20.46
C GLN A 388 17.09 2.32 21.62
N TYR A 389 18.40 2.12 21.55
CA TYR A 389 19.35 2.61 22.53
C TYR A 389 20.29 3.63 21.91
N LYS A 390 20.16 4.89 22.36
CA LYS A 390 20.88 6.06 21.85
C LYS A 390 21.54 6.82 22.99
N PRO A 391 22.66 6.31 23.57
CA PRO A 391 23.33 6.92 24.73
C PRO A 391 24.03 8.23 24.37
N SER A 392 24.38 8.43 23.10
CA SER A 392 25.05 9.62 22.60
C SER A 392 24.62 9.96 21.18
N LEU A 393 25.01 11.14 20.67
CA LEU A 393 24.79 11.52 19.28
C LEU A 393 25.61 10.68 18.30
N ASN A 394 26.67 10.03 18.76
CA ASN A 394 27.58 9.24 17.93
C ASN A 394 27.28 7.75 17.90
N PHE A 395 26.38 7.27 18.74
CA PHE A 395 26.06 5.85 18.81
C PHE A 395 24.56 5.63 18.91
N GLN A 396 24.05 4.73 18.09
CA GLN A 396 22.67 4.22 18.15
C GLN A 396 22.66 2.71 17.87
N LEU A 397 21.90 1.98 18.67
CA LEU A 397 21.60 0.57 18.49
C LEU A 397 20.10 0.39 18.46
N ASP A 398 19.62 -0.24 17.40
CA ASP A 398 18.22 -0.60 17.22
C ASP A 398 18.13 -2.13 17.14
N TYR A 399 17.31 -2.72 17.99
CA TYR A 399 16.99 -4.14 17.96
C TYR A 399 15.49 -4.34 17.91
N ASP A 400 15.05 -5.22 17.03
CA ASP A 400 13.67 -5.64 17.02
C ASP A 400 13.51 -7.14 16.78
N VAL A 401 12.48 -7.73 17.40
CA VAL A 401 12.05 -9.10 17.19
C VAL A 401 10.58 -9.12 16.85
N PHE A 402 10.25 -9.86 15.81
CA PHE A 402 8.91 -10.02 15.30
C PHE A 402 8.55 -11.51 15.22
N LEU A 403 7.49 -11.89 15.89
CA LEU A 403 6.96 -13.24 15.97
C LEU A 403 5.63 -13.29 15.22
N LYS A 404 5.43 -14.33 14.43
CA LYS A 404 4.18 -14.64 13.77
C LYS A 404 3.80 -16.09 14.03
N ASN A 405 2.54 -16.31 14.37
CA ASN A 405 1.90 -17.62 14.35
C ASN A 405 0.53 -17.48 13.66
N SER A 406 0.21 -18.37 12.74
CA SER A 406 -1.08 -18.35 12.07
C SER A 406 -1.61 -19.75 11.83
N ASN A 407 -2.93 -19.85 11.67
CA ASN A 407 -3.64 -21.04 11.23
C ASN A 407 -4.59 -20.64 10.10
N LEU A 408 -4.52 -21.31 8.96
CA LEU A 408 -5.38 -21.10 7.80
C LEU A 408 -6.02 -22.42 7.41
N GLU A 409 -7.32 -22.48 7.51
CA GLU A 409 -8.14 -23.61 7.06
C GLU A 409 -9.00 -23.14 5.88
N GLU A 410 -9.03 -23.93 4.81
CA GLU A 410 -9.86 -23.66 3.63
C GLU A 410 -10.54 -24.95 3.18
N VAL A 411 -11.86 -24.88 3.07
CA VAL A 411 -12.69 -25.91 2.46
C VAL A 411 -13.32 -25.32 1.21
N ASN A 412 -13.08 -25.95 0.06
CA ASN A 412 -13.61 -25.50 -1.22
C ASN A 412 -14.32 -26.65 -1.95
N ASN A 413 -15.60 -26.50 -2.19
CA ASN A 413 -16.42 -27.42 -2.95
C ASN A 413 -16.65 -26.87 -4.35
N ILE A 414 -16.23 -27.62 -5.38
CA ILE A 414 -16.29 -27.21 -6.78
C ILE A 414 -17.19 -28.19 -7.54
N ASN A 415 -18.25 -27.69 -8.15
CA ASN A 415 -18.96 -28.38 -9.19
C ASN A 415 -18.47 -27.87 -10.54
N SER A 416 -17.90 -28.76 -11.34
CA SER A 416 -17.26 -28.42 -12.60
C SER A 416 -17.95 -29.17 -13.73
N VAL A 417 -18.27 -28.45 -14.80
CA VAL A 417 -18.76 -29.01 -16.07
C VAL A 417 -17.78 -28.66 -17.17
N SER A 418 -17.03 -29.62 -17.64
CA SER A 418 -16.03 -29.46 -18.68
C SER A 418 -16.46 -30.01 -20.02
N SER A 419 -16.11 -29.35 -21.12
CA SER A 419 -16.36 -29.84 -22.47
C SER A 419 -15.57 -31.13 -22.81
N ILE A 420 -14.57 -31.49 -22.01
CA ILE A 420 -13.71 -32.69 -22.23
C ILE A 420 -14.07 -33.79 -21.26
N THR A 421 -14.22 -33.50 -19.96
CA THR A 421 -14.39 -34.52 -18.91
C THR A 421 -15.82 -34.66 -18.40
N GLY A 422 -16.75 -33.77 -18.84
CA GLY A 422 -18.11 -33.76 -18.34
C GLY A 422 -18.25 -33.24 -16.93
N ASP A 423 -19.18 -33.77 -16.16
CA ASP A 423 -19.48 -33.32 -14.80
C ASP A 423 -18.51 -33.94 -13.79
N ASN A 424 -17.99 -33.11 -12.89
CA ASN A 424 -17.08 -33.52 -11.83
C ASN A 424 -17.35 -32.71 -10.55
N THR A 425 -17.33 -33.43 -9.42
CA THR A 425 -17.34 -32.78 -8.09
C THR A 425 -15.97 -32.90 -7.45
N ILE A 426 -15.47 -31.82 -6.94
CA ILE A 426 -14.13 -31.70 -6.35
C ILE A 426 -14.26 -31.05 -4.98
N ASP A 427 -13.83 -31.76 -3.94
CA ASP A 427 -13.72 -31.24 -2.59
C ASP A 427 -12.25 -31.02 -2.25
N ILE A 428 -11.88 -29.80 -1.92
CA ILE A 428 -10.51 -29.43 -1.58
C ILE A 428 -10.46 -28.99 -0.12
N ASN A 429 -9.55 -29.58 0.64
CA ASN A 429 -9.24 -29.17 2.01
C ASN A 429 -7.77 -28.71 2.09
N LYS A 430 -7.56 -27.54 2.66
CA LYS A 430 -6.22 -27.02 2.94
C LYS A 430 -6.13 -26.64 4.41
N ASP A 431 -5.00 -26.96 5.01
CA ASP A 431 -4.62 -26.55 6.36
C ASP A 431 -3.17 -26.10 6.33
N ASP A 432 -2.88 -24.95 6.90
CA ASP A 432 -1.50 -24.45 7.02
C ASP A 432 -1.34 -23.68 8.33
N ASN A 433 -0.29 -24.00 9.08
CA ASN A 433 0.01 -23.40 10.37
C ASN A 433 1.45 -22.85 10.43
N PRO A 434 1.77 -21.84 9.61
CA PRO A 434 3.09 -21.27 9.55
C PRO A 434 3.47 -20.50 10.83
N PHE A 435 4.73 -20.67 11.22
CA PHE A 435 5.35 -19.95 12.31
C PHE A 435 6.64 -19.27 11.84
N SER A 436 6.86 -18.01 12.23
CA SER A 436 8.10 -17.32 11.92
C SER A 436 8.60 -16.42 13.04
N VAL A 437 9.93 -16.30 13.11
CA VAL A 437 10.68 -15.36 13.97
C VAL A 437 11.61 -14.55 13.07
N ASN A 438 11.49 -13.24 13.11
CA ASN A 438 12.38 -12.32 12.39
C ASN A 438 13.02 -11.36 13.40
N GLN A 439 14.35 -11.34 13.44
CA GLN A 439 15.13 -10.49 14.33
C GLN A 439 16.00 -9.56 13.51
N ASN A 440 16.09 -8.30 13.94
CA ASN A 440 16.92 -7.29 13.28
C ASN A 440 17.75 -6.58 14.34
N LEU A 441 19.05 -6.44 14.08
CA LEU A 441 19.98 -5.67 14.88
C LEU A 441 20.66 -4.65 13.95
N ASN A 442 20.53 -3.35 14.27
CA ASN A 442 21.23 -2.30 13.55
C ASN A 442 22.08 -1.49 14.53
N ILE A 443 23.32 -1.22 14.15
CA ILE A 443 24.24 -0.42 14.93
C ILE A 443 24.76 0.70 14.05
N TYR A 444 24.73 1.93 14.55
CA TYR A 444 25.22 3.12 13.87
C TYR A 444 26.26 3.79 14.76
N TYR A 445 27.44 4.04 14.20
CA TYR A 445 28.54 4.62 14.92
C TYR A 445 29.26 5.69 14.10
N THR A 446 29.33 6.90 14.65
CA THR A 446 30.09 8.03 14.10
C THR A 446 31.40 8.14 14.87
N LEU A 447 32.50 7.72 14.24
CA LEU A 447 33.84 7.83 14.82
C LEU A 447 34.28 9.31 14.89
N ASN A 448 33.99 10.05 13.79
CA ASN A 448 34.19 11.48 13.66
C ASN A 448 33.39 12.01 12.46
N ALA A 449 33.43 13.31 12.17
CA ALA A 449 32.67 13.95 11.11
C ALA A 449 32.88 13.35 9.71
N LYS A 450 34.00 12.62 9.49
CA LYS A 450 34.30 12.01 8.19
C LYS A 450 34.07 10.51 8.13
N ASN A 451 34.02 9.82 9.27
CA ASN A 451 34.01 8.38 9.31
C ASN A 451 32.76 7.87 10.05
N ILE A 452 31.83 7.27 9.32
CA ILE A 452 30.56 6.77 9.82
C ILE A 452 30.40 5.30 9.45
N PHE A 453 30.00 4.50 10.39
CA PHE A 453 29.78 3.05 10.24
C PHE A 453 28.34 2.69 10.50
N SER A 454 27.84 1.72 9.76
CA SER A 454 26.57 1.07 10.05
C SER A 454 26.71 -0.44 9.90
N VAL A 455 26.19 -1.17 10.86
CA VAL A 455 26.10 -2.63 10.82
C VAL A 455 24.62 -2.99 10.87
N ALA A 456 24.19 -3.88 9.98
CA ALA A 456 22.85 -4.42 10.00
C ALA A 456 22.91 -5.94 9.94
N VAL A 457 22.21 -6.61 10.86
CA VAL A 457 22.09 -8.07 10.91
C VAL A 457 20.61 -8.40 10.97
N GLN A 458 20.15 -9.30 10.12
CA GLN A 458 18.80 -9.84 10.13
C GLN A 458 18.85 -11.37 10.17
N GLN A 459 18.08 -11.97 11.07
CA GLN A 459 17.87 -13.40 11.14
C GLN A 459 16.39 -13.69 10.99
N LEU A 460 16.05 -14.59 10.04
CA LEU A 460 14.71 -15.09 9.82
C LEU A 460 14.70 -16.61 9.98
N TYR A 461 13.83 -17.09 10.84
CA TYR A 461 13.44 -18.48 10.91
C TYR A 461 11.97 -18.61 10.53
N GLU A 462 11.64 -19.50 9.62
CA GLU A 462 10.28 -19.76 9.18
C GLU A 462 10.04 -21.26 9.02
N ARG A 463 8.87 -21.74 9.45
CA ARG A 463 8.40 -23.10 9.27
C ARG A 463 6.95 -23.08 8.82
N GLY A 464 6.65 -23.85 7.76
CA GLY A 464 5.30 -24.13 7.29
C GLY A 464 5.10 -25.63 7.12
N ASN A 465 3.87 -26.10 7.42
CA ASN A 465 3.49 -27.51 7.25
C ASN A 465 2.13 -27.59 6.53
N PRO A 466 2.01 -27.08 5.29
CA PRO A 466 0.74 -27.11 4.59
C PRO A 466 0.32 -28.53 4.22
N LEU A 467 -0.95 -28.81 4.47
CA LEU A 467 -1.68 -29.97 3.96
C LEU A 467 -2.53 -29.50 2.78
N TYR A 468 -2.52 -30.27 1.72
CA TYR A 468 -3.41 -30.14 0.59
C TYR A 468 -4.10 -31.49 0.34
N ASN A 469 -5.42 -31.53 0.38
CA ASN A 469 -6.20 -32.69 0.05
C ASN A 469 -7.20 -32.35 -1.07
N SER A 470 -7.37 -33.23 -2.02
CA SER A 470 -8.31 -33.10 -3.12
C SER A 470 -9.02 -34.43 -3.36
N LEU A 471 -10.32 -34.42 -3.13
CA LEU A 471 -11.23 -35.54 -3.41
C LEU A 471 -12.01 -35.26 -4.69
N ASN A 472 -11.81 -36.09 -5.73
CA ASN A 472 -12.43 -35.92 -7.05
C ASN A 472 -13.32 -37.08 -7.37
N THR A 473 -14.42 -36.85 -8.08
CA THR A 473 -15.28 -37.93 -8.63
C THR A 473 -14.74 -38.50 -9.95
N ASP A 474 -13.83 -37.79 -10.60
CA ASP A 474 -13.18 -38.22 -11.83
C ASP A 474 -11.68 -38.46 -11.59
N GLN A 475 -11.11 -39.49 -12.20
CA GLN A 475 -9.69 -39.81 -12.06
C GLN A 475 -8.84 -38.72 -12.68
N ARG A 476 -7.88 -38.22 -11.88
CA ARG A 476 -6.90 -37.24 -12.28
C ARG A 476 -5.52 -37.89 -12.37
N PHE A 477 -4.67 -37.26 -13.16
CA PHE A 477 -3.26 -37.62 -13.23
C PHE A 477 -2.99 -39.08 -13.55
N THR A 478 -3.55 -39.57 -14.65
CA THR A 478 -3.37 -40.96 -15.15
C THR A 478 -1.91 -41.37 -15.34
N ILE A 479 -0.99 -40.36 -15.32
CA ILE A 479 0.46 -40.63 -15.35
C ILE A 479 1.05 -41.08 -14.02
N LEU A 480 0.31 -40.95 -12.91
CA LEU A 480 0.77 -41.42 -11.60
C LEU A 480 0.56 -42.94 -11.50
N PRO A 481 1.62 -43.73 -11.47
CA PRO A 481 1.49 -45.21 -11.61
C PRO A 481 0.89 -45.89 -10.37
N ALA A 482 0.66 -45.16 -9.30
CA ALA A 482 0.22 -45.69 -8.02
C ALA A 482 -1.26 -45.44 -7.72
N ILE A 483 -2.02 -44.82 -8.64
CA ILE A 483 -3.44 -44.56 -8.42
C ILE A 483 -4.23 -45.89 -8.56
N ASP A 484 -4.98 -46.26 -7.50
CA ASP A 484 -5.93 -47.38 -7.58
C ASP A 484 -7.19 -46.87 -8.30
N GLU A 485 -7.46 -47.49 -9.45
CA GLU A 485 -8.59 -47.16 -10.33
C GLU A 485 -9.90 -47.86 -9.91
N ALA A 486 -9.87 -48.74 -8.91
CA ALA A 486 -11.06 -49.49 -8.46
C ALA A 486 -12.01 -48.66 -7.58
N GLY A 487 -11.59 -47.45 -7.16
CA GLY A 487 -12.39 -46.55 -6.32
C GLY A 487 -13.45 -45.77 -7.09
N SER A 488 -14.50 -45.37 -6.39
CA SER A 488 -15.53 -44.46 -6.94
C SER A 488 -15.12 -42.99 -6.82
N ARG A 489 -14.07 -42.69 -6.05
CA ARG A 489 -13.56 -41.35 -5.79
C ARG A 489 -12.03 -41.40 -5.68
N PHE A 490 -11.41 -40.31 -6.07
CA PHE A 490 -9.96 -40.19 -6.09
C PHE A 490 -9.54 -39.13 -5.04
N ASP A 491 -9.14 -39.63 -3.87
CA ASP A 491 -8.72 -38.81 -2.71
C ASP A 491 -7.19 -38.78 -2.65
N LEU A 492 -6.62 -37.65 -3.10
CA LEU A 492 -5.19 -37.39 -3.10
C LEU A 492 -4.83 -36.40 -2.01
N THR A 493 -3.90 -36.77 -1.14
CA THR A 493 -3.38 -35.89 -0.07
C THR A 493 -1.89 -35.66 -0.26
N GLN A 494 -1.46 -34.40 -0.11
CA GLN A 494 -0.07 -33.99 -0.01
C GLN A 494 0.18 -33.35 1.35
N LEU A 495 1.14 -33.91 2.06
CA LEU A 495 1.79 -33.27 3.21
C LEU A 495 3.06 -32.58 2.72
N LYS A 496 3.28 -31.38 3.20
CA LYS A 496 4.50 -30.61 2.90
C LYS A 496 5.09 -30.03 4.18
N LYS A 497 6.40 -30.03 4.28
CA LYS A 497 7.12 -29.35 5.35
C LYS A 497 8.22 -28.49 4.72
N LEU A 498 8.23 -27.20 5.03
CA LEU A 498 9.28 -26.30 4.60
C LEU A 498 9.83 -25.58 5.82
N VAL A 499 11.13 -25.66 6.02
CA VAL A 499 11.86 -24.90 7.03
C VAL A 499 12.85 -23.98 6.32
N THR A 500 12.86 -22.71 6.70
CA THR A 500 13.80 -21.72 6.16
C THR A 500 14.53 -21.05 7.31
N ASN A 501 15.86 -21.02 7.24
CA ASN A 501 16.71 -20.29 8.14
C ASN A 501 17.61 -19.36 7.34
N LYS A 502 17.48 -18.05 7.55
CA LYS A 502 18.17 -17.01 6.78
C LYS A 502 18.88 -16.04 7.71
N LEU A 503 20.13 -15.72 7.40
CA LEU A 503 20.95 -14.74 8.10
C LEU A 503 21.54 -13.77 7.06
N ASP A 504 21.22 -12.50 7.17
CA ASP A 504 21.80 -11.41 6.39
C ASP A 504 22.63 -10.52 7.30
N ALA A 505 23.86 -10.21 6.91
CA ALA A 505 24.73 -9.29 7.62
C ALA A 505 25.35 -8.29 6.63
N THR A 506 25.38 -7.02 7.01
CA THR A 506 25.94 -5.94 6.17
C THR A 506 26.69 -4.95 7.03
N ILE A 507 27.84 -4.53 6.58
CA ILE A 507 28.65 -3.47 7.15
C ILE A 507 28.81 -2.38 6.08
N ASP A 508 28.38 -1.17 6.37
CA ASP A 508 28.60 0.00 5.53
C ASP A 508 29.60 0.93 6.22
N TYR A 509 30.56 1.38 5.46
CA TYR A 509 31.47 2.44 5.84
C TYR A 509 31.29 3.64 4.93
N TYR A 510 30.97 4.79 5.51
CA TYR A 510 30.87 6.07 4.83
C TYR A 510 32.07 6.95 5.14
N TYR A 511 32.79 7.36 4.08
CA TYR A 511 33.84 8.36 4.16
C TYR A 511 33.33 9.66 3.56
N VAL A 512 33.07 10.65 4.43
CA VAL A 512 32.56 11.97 4.06
C VAL A 512 33.75 12.83 3.61
N LEU A 513 33.82 13.11 2.30
CA LEU A 513 34.84 13.95 1.71
C LEU A 513 34.59 15.43 2.07
N ASN A 514 33.34 15.85 1.90
CA ASN A 514 32.83 17.18 2.26
C ASN A 514 31.29 17.12 2.34
N ASP A 515 30.63 18.26 2.62
CA ASP A 515 29.17 18.34 2.76
C ASP A 515 28.39 17.93 1.48
N GLN A 516 29.05 17.86 0.34
CA GLN A 516 28.47 17.56 -0.97
C GLN A 516 28.89 16.20 -1.52
N SER A 517 29.82 15.48 -0.88
CA SER A 517 30.30 14.22 -1.42
C SER A 517 30.73 13.23 -0.35
N ASN A 518 30.43 11.96 -0.58
CA ASN A 518 30.86 10.84 0.25
C ASN A 518 31.10 9.58 -0.59
N ILE A 519 31.91 8.69 -0.05
CA ILE A 519 32.14 7.35 -0.55
C ILE A 519 31.52 6.37 0.43
N ASN A 520 30.73 5.42 -0.06
CA ASN A 520 30.21 4.31 0.72
C ASN A 520 30.85 3.01 0.25
N VAL A 521 31.45 2.29 1.15
CA VAL A 521 31.93 0.91 0.94
C VAL A 521 31.03 -0.01 1.74
N THR A 522 30.43 -0.97 1.06
CA THR A 522 29.52 -1.97 1.66
C THR A 522 30.17 -3.36 1.58
N PHE A 523 30.29 -4.05 2.69
CA PHE A 523 30.59 -5.46 2.74
C PHE A 523 29.38 -6.20 3.31
N GLY A 524 28.94 -7.26 2.63
CA GLY A 524 27.76 -7.99 3.12
C GLY A 524 27.83 -9.48 2.81
N SER A 525 27.04 -10.23 3.56
CA SER A 525 26.83 -11.66 3.36
C SER A 525 25.38 -12.01 3.65
N SER A 526 24.83 -12.91 2.83
CA SER A 526 23.53 -13.53 3.04
C SER A 526 23.72 -15.05 3.05
N PHE A 527 23.27 -15.70 4.08
CA PHE A 527 23.21 -17.15 4.19
C PHE A 527 21.76 -17.58 4.28
N ASN A 528 21.35 -18.57 3.51
CA ASN A 528 20.01 -19.12 3.55
C ASN A 528 20.06 -20.64 3.41
N GLU A 529 19.36 -21.32 4.31
CA GLU A 529 19.18 -22.76 4.33
C GLU A 529 17.67 -23.06 4.27
N GLN A 530 17.30 -23.96 3.36
CA GLN A 530 15.94 -24.44 3.21
C GLN A 530 15.88 -25.95 3.17
N ASP A 531 15.04 -26.52 4.04
CA ASP A 531 14.70 -27.93 4.07
C ASP A 531 13.26 -28.12 3.60
N LEU A 532 13.07 -28.90 2.52
CA LEU A 532 11.78 -29.17 1.93
C LEU A 532 11.52 -30.65 1.87
N ASN A 533 10.42 -31.08 2.50
CA ASN A 533 9.91 -32.45 2.42
C ASN A 533 8.47 -32.44 1.91
N THR A 534 8.15 -33.35 1.00
CA THR A 534 6.78 -33.60 0.58
C THR A 534 6.47 -35.09 0.62
N HIS A 535 5.22 -35.42 0.91
CA HIS A 535 4.72 -36.80 0.90
C HIS A 535 3.31 -36.82 0.31
N ILE A 536 3.12 -37.65 -0.74
CA ILE A 536 1.84 -37.78 -1.45
C ILE A 536 1.31 -39.17 -1.23
N PHE A 537 0.00 -39.32 -0.95
CA PHE A 537 -0.68 -40.58 -0.82
C PHE A 537 -2.14 -40.49 -1.30
N GLN A 538 -2.71 -41.62 -1.71
CA GLN A 538 -4.13 -41.80 -2.00
C GLN A 538 -4.82 -42.45 -0.81
N THR A 539 -6.03 -41.97 -0.47
CA THR A 539 -6.92 -42.64 0.48
C THR A 539 -8.05 -43.34 -0.29
N LEU A 540 -8.16 -44.63 -0.15
CA LEU A 540 -9.20 -45.45 -0.81
C LEU A 540 -10.54 -45.30 -0.10
N ASP A 541 -11.64 -45.77 -0.75
CA ASP A 541 -13.00 -45.78 -0.20
C ASP A 541 -13.14 -46.54 1.14
N ASN A 542 -12.26 -47.50 1.39
CA ASN A 542 -12.17 -48.26 2.63
C ASN A 542 -11.27 -47.63 3.70
N ASN A 543 -10.81 -46.38 3.49
CA ASN A 543 -9.88 -45.61 4.31
C ASN A 543 -8.43 -46.17 4.34
N THR A 544 -8.09 -47.12 3.46
CA THR A 544 -6.70 -47.57 3.32
C THR A 544 -5.88 -46.48 2.62
N LYS A 545 -4.67 -46.20 3.12
CA LYS A 545 -3.74 -45.27 2.51
C LYS A 545 -2.75 -46.00 1.63
N ILE A 546 -2.59 -45.54 0.41
CA ILE A 546 -1.56 -46.01 -0.52
C ILE A 546 -0.53 -44.88 -0.65
N ASP A 547 0.65 -45.10 -0.08
CA ASP A 547 1.77 -44.17 -0.15
C ASP A 547 2.47 -44.27 -1.51
N PHE A 548 2.76 -43.10 -2.10
CA PHE A 548 3.51 -42.98 -3.32
C PHE A 548 5.00 -42.96 -3.02
N ASN A 549 5.59 -44.11 -2.84
CA ASN A 549 6.93 -44.29 -2.30
C ASN A 549 8.06 -44.11 -3.32
N ALA A 550 7.78 -43.84 -4.60
CA ALA A 550 8.83 -43.59 -5.57
C ALA A 550 9.55 -42.23 -5.25
N ASP A 551 10.86 -42.21 -5.26
CA ASP A 551 11.69 -41.04 -4.96
C ASP A 551 11.32 -39.83 -5.84
N THR A 552 10.87 -40.10 -7.10
CA THR A 552 10.44 -39.05 -8.03
C THR A 552 9.07 -38.43 -7.71
N LEU A 553 8.30 -39.05 -6.83
CA LEU A 553 6.95 -38.61 -6.43
C LEU A 553 7.00 -37.76 -5.14
N ASN A 554 8.07 -37.81 -4.39
CA ASN A 554 8.26 -37.10 -3.15
C ASN A 554 9.49 -36.20 -3.22
N ASN A 555 9.56 -35.21 -2.36
CA ASN A 555 10.72 -34.35 -2.23
C ASN A 555 11.36 -34.53 -0.86
N ASP A 556 12.68 -34.63 -0.85
CA ASP A 556 13.56 -34.49 0.30
C ASP A 556 14.76 -33.65 -0.16
N VAL A 557 14.70 -32.35 0.06
CA VAL A 557 15.62 -31.39 -0.52
C VAL A 557 16.23 -30.53 0.57
N ASN A 558 17.57 -30.52 0.64
CA ASN A 558 18.33 -29.54 1.41
C ASN A 558 19.00 -28.56 0.45
N PHE A 559 18.64 -27.29 0.55
CA PHE A 559 19.16 -26.20 -0.27
C PHE A 559 19.85 -25.16 0.58
N ASN A 560 21.17 -24.99 0.33
CA ASN A 560 21.99 -23.98 0.97
C ASN A 560 22.43 -22.92 -0.06
N PHE A 561 22.22 -21.66 0.28
CA PHE A 561 22.60 -20.52 -0.53
C PHE A 561 23.43 -19.52 0.29
N THR A 562 24.54 -19.06 -0.29
CA THR A 562 25.38 -18.02 0.29
C THR A 562 25.70 -16.96 -0.78
N ASP A 563 25.55 -15.70 -0.41
CA ASP A 563 25.99 -14.53 -1.21
C ASP A 563 26.98 -13.73 -0.35
N VAL A 564 28.19 -13.52 -0.87
CA VAL A 564 29.16 -12.58 -0.28
C VAL A 564 29.41 -11.48 -1.30
N TYR A 565 29.27 -10.22 -0.87
CA TYR A 565 29.38 -9.10 -1.79
C TYR A 565 30.16 -7.91 -1.23
N LEU A 566 30.79 -7.19 -2.18
CA LEU A 566 31.47 -5.93 -1.93
C LEU A 566 30.86 -4.86 -2.84
N GLY A 567 30.39 -3.77 -2.27
CA GLY A 567 29.81 -2.62 -2.98
C GLY A 567 30.63 -1.35 -2.80
N LEU A 568 30.67 -0.54 -3.85
CA LEU A 568 31.25 0.80 -3.82
C LEU A 568 30.28 1.79 -4.44
N HIS A 569 29.95 2.86 -3.71
CA HIS A 569 29.14 3.97 -4.21
C HIS A 569 29.86 5.29 -3.96
N TYR A 570 29.71 6.21 -4.90
CA TYR A 570 30.22 7.57 -4.78
C TYR A 570 29.05 8.55 -4.96
N LYS A 571 28.69 9.27 -3.90
CA LYS A 571 27.67 10.32 -3.96
C LYS A 571 28.34 11.68 -4.13
N VAL A 572 27.86 12.46 -5.10
CA VAL A 572 28.27 13.86 -5.29
C VAL A 572 27.08 14.73 -5.62
N ILE A 573 27.04 15.91 -4.99
CA ILE A 573 26.06 16.97 -5.24
C ILE A 573 26.79 18.12 -5.91
N THR A 574 26.34 18.51 -7.11
CA THR A 574 26.91 19.61 -7.85
C THR A 574 25.81 20.50 -8.44
N GLY A 575 25.71 21.74 -7.98
CA GLY A 575 24.60 22.62 -8.31
C GLY A 575 23.26 21.95 -7.96
N ASN A 576 22.40 21.80 -8.95
CA ASN A 576 21.09 21.18 -8.81
C ASN A 576 21.08 19.65 -9.04
N PHE A 577 22.25 19.04 -9.25
CA PHE A 577 22.37 17.61 -9.51
C PHE A 577 22.92 16.86 -8.31
N THR A 578 22.28 15.71 -8.00
CA THR A 578 22.84 14.65 -7.16
C THR A 578 23.11 13.45 -8.04
N PHE A 579 24.34 12.93 -8.01
CA PHE A 579 24.76 11.79 -8.80
C PHE A 579 25.39 10.73 -7.88
N THR A 580 24.90 9.50 -7.96
CA THR A 580 25.39 8.38 -7.14
C THR A 580 25.57 7.15 -8.01
N PRO A 581 26.72 6.98 -8.67
CA PRO A 581 27.07 5.72 -9.31
C PRO A 581 27.48 4.69 -8.27
N GLY A 582 27.17 3.43 -8.56
CA GLY A 582 27.50 2.30 -7.73
C GLY A 582 27.87 1.07 -8.53
N LEU A 583 28.66 0.21 -7.89
CA LEU A 583 29.08 -1.07 -8.45
C LEU A 583 29.17 -2.08 -7.30
N LYS A 584 28.57 -3.27 -7.49
CA LYS A 584 28.62 -4.37 -6.53
C LYS A 584 29.17 -5.61 -7.19
N TRP A 585 30.15 -6.21 -6.56
CA TRP A 585 30.67 -7.51 -6.91
C TRP A 585 30.12 -8.55 -5.97
N HIS A 586 29.57 -9.64 -6.52
CA HIS A 586 28.96 -10.74 -5.80
C HIS A 586 29.66 -12.06 -6.09
N SER A 587 29.87 -12.85 -5.06
CA SER A 587 30.28 -14.25 -5.12
C SER A 587 29.19 -15.10 -4.49
N TYR A 588 28.55 -15.89 -5.30
CA TYR A 588 27.49 -16.79 -4.86
C TYR A 588 28.02 -18.20 -4.68
N SER A 589 27.49 -18.91 -3.71
CA SER A 589 27.65 -20.35 -3.58
C SER A 589 26.30 -20.96 -3.24
N TYR A 590 25.85 -21.93 -4.01
CA TYR A 590 24.67 -22.70 -3.67
C TYR A 590 24.91 -24.19 -3.85
N LYS A 591 24.30 -24.94 -2.94
CA LYS A 591 24.37 -26.36 -2.82
C LYS A 591 22.96 -26.92 -2.70
N ASN A 592 22.60 -27.84 -3.57
CA ASN A 592 21.31 -28.53 -3.58
C ASN A 592 21.56 -30.02 -3.44
N ILE A 593 21.01 -30.64 -2.42
CA ILE A 593 21.07 -32.07 -2.17
C ILE A 593 19.65 -32.60 -2.28
N GLN A 594 19.41 -33.53 -3.19
CA GLN A 594 18.13 -34.21 -3.38
C GLN A 594 18.30 -35.49 -4.17
N LEU A 595 17.44 -36.48 -3.97
CA LEU A 595 17.44 -37.77 -4.69
C LEU A 595 18.84 -38.46 -4.67
N GLY A 596 19.58 -38.29 -3.58
CA GLY A 596 20.94 -38.84 -3.43
C GLY A 596 22.02 -38.11 -4.22
N GLU A 597 21.73 -37.04 -4.92
CA GLU A 597 22.68 -36.23 -5.70
C GLU A 597 22.97 -34.87 -5.06
N GLU A 598 24.20 -34.42 -5.21
CA GLU A 598 24.64 -33.09 -4.79
C GLU A 598 25.00 -32.24 -6.01
N LEU A 599 24.34 -31.11 -6.17
CA LEU A 599 24.69 -30.08 -7.15
C LEU A 599 25.26 -28.86 -6.43
N LYS A 600 26.47 -28.45 -6.81
CA LYS A 600 27.13 -27.26 -6.28
C LYS A 600 27.51 -26.31 -7.40
N GLN A 601 27.24 -25.00 -7.22
CA GLN A 601 27.61 -23.96 -8.19
C GLN A 601 28.13 -22.72 -7.46
N ASN A 602 29.11 -22.02 -8.06
CA ASN A 602 29.75 -20.84 -7.47
C ASN A 602 29.89 -19.72 -8.51
N PRO A 603 28.77 -19.13 -8.98
CA PRO A 603 28.86 -18.05 -9.96
C PRO A 603 29.24 -16.72 -9.29
N THR A 604 29.84 -15.83 -10.09
CA THR A 604 30.09 -14.44 -9.70
C THR A 604 29.32 -13.50 -10.60
N LYS A 605 28.93 -12.33 -10.07
CA LYS A 605 28.24 -11.29 -10.84
C LYS A 605 28.76 -9.90 -10.48
N LEU A 606 28.74 -9.01 -11.47
CA LEU A 606 29.01 -7.60 -11.30
C LEU A 606 27.71 -6.84 -11.59
N LEU A 607 27.19 -6.13 -10.60
CA LEU A 607 25.89 -5.47 -10.64
C LEU A 607 26.05 -3.94 -10.49
N PRO A 608 26.04 -3.19 -11.60
CA PRO A 608 26.08 -1.73 -11.57
C PRO A 608 24.73 -1.13 -11.18
N ASP A 609 24.79 0.02 -10.53
CA ASP A 609 23.64 0.88 -10.28
C ASP A 609 24.01 2.37 -10.41
N VAL A 610 23.01 3.20 -10.74
CA VAL A 610 23.18 4.64 -10.87
C VAL A 610 21.91 5.33 -10.38
N PHE A 611 22.07 6.30 -9.50
CA PHE A 611 21.01 7.23 -9.12
C PHE A 611 21.39 8.64 -9.56
N VAL A 612 20.45 9.35 -10.23
CA VAL A 612 20.61 10.75 -10.64
C VAL A 612 19.37 11.50 -10.21
N LYS A 613 19.53 12.64 -9.54
CA LYS A 613 18.46 13.58 -9.23
C LYS A 613 18.81 14.94 -9.80
N PHE A 614 17.83 15.59 -10.38
CA PHE A 614 17.90 16.99 -10.83
C PHE A 614 16.80 17.80 -10.17
N ASP A 615 17.18 18.73 -9.30
CA ASP A 615 16.29 19.67 -8.64
C ASP A 615 16.06 20.88 -9.53
N ILE A 616 14.91 20.93 -10.24
CA ILE A 616 14.52 22.09 -11.05
C ILE A 616 14.23 23.28 -10.12
N LYS A 617 13.53 22.98 -9.00
CA LYS A 617 13.25 23.87 -7.87
C LYS A 617 13.19 23.05 -6.60
N LYS A 618 13.16 23.67 -5.42
CA LYS A 618 12.95 22.96 -4.14
C LYS A 618 11.67 22.09 -4.10
N SER A 619 10.67 22.44 -4.89
CA SER A 619 9.38 21.76 -4.98
C SER A 619 9.19 20.96 -6.27
N GLU A 620 10.22 20.86 -7.11
CA GLU A 620 10.14 20.23 -8.42
C GLU A 620 11.43 19.52 -8.77
N ASN A 621 11.39 18.21 -8.99
CA ASN A 621 12.56 17.43 -9.33
C ASN A 621 12.27 16.31 -10.31
N ILE A 622 13.32 15.83 -10.95
CA ILE A 622 13.36 14.61 -11.76
C ILE A 622 14.37 13.68 -11.12
N THR A 623 14.01 12.42 -10.94
CA THR A 623 14.93 11.37 -10.50
C THR A 623 15.00 10.25 -11.52
N PHE A 624 16.20 9.79 -11.79
CA PHE A 624 16.46 8.61 -12.61
C PHE A 624 17.21 7.59 -11.77
N ASN A 625 16.75 6.34 -11.79
CA ASN A 625 17.40 5.23 -11.13
C ASN A 625 17.55 4.07 -12.11
N TYR A 626 18.75 3.58 -12.27
CA TYR A 626 19.07 2.33 -12.95
C TYR A 626 19.70 1.38 -11.96
N ASN A 627 19.26 0.12 -11.96
CA ASN A 627 19.96 -0.93 -11.23
C ASN A 627 19.91 -2.27 -11.98
N ALA A 628 21.06 -2.92 -12.05
CA ALA A 628 21.15 -4.32 -12.40
C ALA A 628 20.91 -5.15 -11.12
N SER A 629 20.10 -6.19 -11.21
CA SER A 629 19.81 -7.10 -10.10
C SER A 629 19.68 -8.53 -10.59
N THR A 630 19.87 -9.48 -9.68
CA THR A 630 19.65 -10.90 -9.93
C THR A 630 18.69 -11.45 -8.90
N GLU A 631 17.91 -12.45 -9.28
CA GLU A 631 16.92 -13.09 -8.41
C GLU A 631 17.29 -14.56 -8.23
N PHE A 632 17.12 -15.04 -7.00
CA PHE A 632 17.31 -16.45 -6.67
C PHE A 632 15.93 -17.06 -6.43
N THR A 633 15.74 -18.23 -7.04
CA THR A 633 14.47 -18.96 -6.87
C THR A 633 14.45 -19.69 -5.54
N ASP A 634 13.26 -20.01 -5.05
CA ASP A 634 13.07 -20.80 -3.84
C ASP A 634 13.27 -22.31 -4.11
N VAL A 635 13.38 -23.08 -3.03
CA VAL A 635 13.57 -24.53 -3.08
C VAL A 635 12.46 -25.28 -3.82
N ASN A 636 11.21 -24.74 -3.83
CA ASN A 636 10.10 -25.41 -4.53
C ASN A 636 10.35 -25.48 -6.04
N ASN A 637 10.97 -24.46 -6.63
CA ASN A 637 11.29 -24.44 -8.06
C ASN A 637 12.51 -25.30 -8.40
N LEU A 638 13.31 -25.66 -7.42
CA LEU A 638 14.51 -26.50 -7.56
C LEU A 638 14.23 -27.98 -7.28
N ALA A 639 13.18 -28.31 -6.56
CA ALA A 639 12.85 -29.65 -6.12
C ALA A 639 12.29 -30.49 -7.27
N GLU A 640 12.93 -31.60 -7.61
CA GLU A 640 12.61 -32.44 -8.79
C GLU A 640 11.51 -33.46 -8.54
N GLY A 641 11.14 -33.73 -7.30
CA GLY A 641 9.95 -34.53 -6.99
C GLY A 641 8.66 -33.78 -7.33
N LEU A 642 7.56 -34.50 -7.38
CA LEU A 642 6.25 -33.92 -7.75
C LEU A 642 5.60 -33.15 -6.59
N PHE A 643 4.80 -32.16 -6.95
CA PHE A 643 3.89 -31.43 -6.09
C PHE A 643 2.48 -31.44 -6.66
N LEU A 644 1.48 -31.61 -5.80
CA LEU A 644 0.10 -31.25 -6.10
C LEU A 644 -0.05 -29.74 -5.89
N ARG A 645 -0.22 -28.98 -6.96
CA ARG A 645 -0.50 -27.53 -6.87
C ARG A 645 -1.98 -27.22 -6.82
N ASN A 646 -2.76 -28.05 -7.49
CA ASN A 646 -4.21 -27.95 -7.53
C ASN A 646 -4.78 -29.33 -7.90
N TYR A 647 -6.11 -29.50 -7.85
CA TYR A 647 -6.81 -30.75 -8.19
C TYR A 647 -6.52 -31.28 -9.62
N ASN A 648 -6.08 -30.41 -10.52
CA ASN A 648 -5.72 -30.73 -11.90
C ASN A 648 -4.31 -30.27 -12.30
N SER A 649 -3.43 -29.98 -11.33
CA SER A 649 -2.10 -29.44 -11.62
C SER A 649 -1.01 -30.09 -10.80
N LEU A 650 -0.11 -30.79 -11.47
CA LEU A 650 1.16 -31.28 -10.95
C LEU A 650 2.30 -30.33 -11.32
N PHE A 651 3.32 -30.33 -10.49
CA PHE A 651 4.50 -29.52 -10.71
C PHE A 651 5.76 -30.29 -10.27
N SER A 652 6.83 -30.14 -11.02
CA SER A 652 8.18 -30.61 -10.68
C SER A 652 9.15 -29.44 -10.91
N GLY A 653 10.05 -29.19 -9.99
CA GLY A 653 11.09 -28.18 -10.16
C GLY A 653 12.25 -28.67 -11.05
N ASN A 654 13.33 -27.90 -11.04
CA ASN A 654 14.53 -28.19 -11.79
C ASN A 654 15.77 -27.70 -11.02
N LYS A 655 16.61 -28.63 -10.55
CA LYS A 655 17.82 -28.30 -9.78
C LYS A 655 18.87 -27.52 -10.58
N ASN A 656 18.81 -27.57 -11.93
CA ASN A 656 19.77 -26.94 -12.81
C ASN A 656 19.45 -25.47 -13.15
N LEU A 657 18.45 -24.87 -12.51
CA LEU A 657 18.09 -23.48 -12.74
C LEU A 657 19.25 -22.52 -12.41
N THR A 658 19.44 -21.55 -13.28
CA THR A 658 20.41 -20.47 -13.11
C THR A 658 19.68 -19.14 -12.89
N ASN A 659 20.41 -18.18 -12.29
CA ASN A 659 19.79 -16.94 -11.86
C ASN A 659 19.54 -15.96 -13.00
N PRO A 660 18.32 -15.44 -13.15
CA PRO A 660 18.02 -14.39 -14.12
C PRO A 660 18.74 -13.07 -13.77
N LEU A 661 18.93 -12.26 -14.80
CA LEU A 661 19.48 -10.91 -14.70
C LEU A 661 18.40 -9.90 -15.11
N TYR A 662 18.17 -8.90 -14.27
CA TYR A 662 17.22 -7.81 -14.52
C TYR A 662 17.94 -6.48 -14.68
N HIS A 663 17.53 -5.72 -15.68
CA HIS A 663 17.90 -4.32 -15.84
C HIS A 663 16.66 -3.46 -15.57
N ASN A 664 16.66 -2.73 -14.49
CA ASN A 664 15.54 -1.92 -14.05
C ASN A 664 15.87 -0.43 -14.22
N TYR A 665 14.98 0.29 -14.88
CA TYR A 665 15.05 1.71 -15.12
C TYR A 665 13.82 2.38 -14.54
N THR A 666 13.98 3.41 -13.72
CA THR A 666 12.90 4.19 -13.14
C THR A 666 13.15 5.66 -13.35
N LEU A 667 12.22 6.34 -14.00
CA LEU A 667 12.19 7.79 -14.13
C LEU A 667 11.01 8.33 -13.36
N ARG A 668 11.24 9.30 -12.46
CA ARG A 668 10.18 9.97 -11.71
C ARG A 668 10.25 11.48 -11.95
N TYR A 669 9.09 12.08 -12.12
CA TYR A 669 8.88 13.53 -12.10
C TYR A 669 7.96 13.88 -10.94
N PHE A 670 8.35 14.89 -10.20
CA PHE A 670 7.59 15.40 -9.07
C PHE A 670 7.52 16.92 -9.12
N ASN A 671 6.31 17.49 -8.97
CA ASN A 671 6.07 18.90 -8.79
C ASN A 671 4.94 19.11 -7.79
N PHE A 672 5.26 19.80 -6.69
CA PHE A 672 4.27 20.22 -5.72
C PHE A 672 4.34 21.74 -5.55
N ASN A 673 3.32 22.44 -5.98
CA ASN A 673 3.19 23.87 -5.80
C ASN A 673 2.10 24.19 -4.77
N MET A 674 2.52 24.50 -3.54
CA MET A 674 1.59 24.80 -2.44
C MET A 674 0.83 26.12 -2.65
N PHE A 675 1.33 27.03 -3.49
CA PHE A 675 0.69 28.33 -3.76
C PHE A 675 -0.47 28.17 -4.74
N SER A 676 -0.32 27.35 -5.76
CA SER A 676 -1.36 27.02 -6.73
C SER A 676 -2.15 25.76 -6.39
N PHE A 677 -1.79 25.07 -5.28
CA PHE A 677 -2.33 23.76 -4.89
C PHE A 677 -2.31 22.76 -6.06
N THR A 678 -1.23 22.80 -6.82
CA THR A 678 -1.01 21.88 -7.93
C THR A 678 -0.04 20.81 -7.50
N ASN A 679 -0.43 19.54 -7.70
CA ASN A 679 0.42 18.38 -7.49
C ASN A 679 0.49 17.58 -8.80
N ILE A 680 1.70 17.31 -9.27
CA ILE A 680 1.95 16.46 -10.45
C ILE A 680 2.98 15.42 -10.04
N PHE A 681 2.62 14.17 -10.19
CA PHE A 681 3.51 13.05 -9.97
C PHE A 681 3.48 12.12 -11.18
N GLY A 682 4.66 11.83 -11.72
CA GLY A 682 4.82 10.89 -12.83
C GLY A 682 5.91 9.86 -12.53
N THR A 683 5.65 8.61 -12.86
CA THR A 683 6.66 7.54 -12.79
C THR A 683 6.60 6.70 -14.04
N ILE A 684 7.76 6.43 -14.62
CA ILE A 684 7.95 5.47 -15.71
C ILE A 684 8.93 4.42 -15.21
N ASN A 685 8.54 3.15 -15.30
CA ASN A 685 9.40 2.02 -15.01
C ASN A 685 9.53 1.16 -16.27
N TYR A 686 10.73 0.73 -16.54
CA TYR A 686 11.03 -0.27 -17.56
C TYR A 686 11.94 -1.32 -16.97
N SER A 687 11.58 -2.58 -17.10
CA SER A 687 12.38 -3.72 -16.66
C SER A 687 12.59 -4.67 -17.81
N LYS A 688 13.85 -4.99 -18.10
CA LYS A 688 14.23 -6.01 -19.07
C LYS A 688 14.88 -7.18 -18.34
N LYS A 689 14.42 -8.39 -18.65
CA LYS A 689 14.79 -9.61 -17.95
C LYS A 689 15.44 -10.58 -18.92
N PHE A 690 16.52 -11.20 -18.48
CA PHE A 690 17.28 -12.20 -19.25
C PHE A 690 17.38 -13.48 -18.46
N ASN A 691 17.37 -14.62 -19.14
CA ASN A 691 17.49 -15.94 -18.55
C ASN A 691 16.40 -16.20 -17.47
N THR A 692 15.18 -15.77 -17.76
CA THR A 692 14.06 -15.85 -16.81
C THR A 692 13.71 -17.30 -16.51
N ILE A 693 13.36 -17.55 -15.23
CA ILE A 693 12.81 -18.84 -14.82
C ILE A 693 11.35 -18.87 -15.24
N LYS A 694 10.99 -19.87 -16.04
CA LYS A 694 9.68 -20.04 -16.63
C LYS A 694 9.07 -21.39 -16.26
N SER A 695 7.74 -21.42 -16.25
CA SER A 695 7.00 -22.67 -16.23
C SER A 695 6.89 -23.21 -17.68
N SER A 696 7.33 -24.43 -17.89
CA SER A 696 7.01 -25.22 -19.08
C SER A 696 5.88 -26.16 -18.73
N ALA A 697 4.75 -26.07 -19.41
CA ALA A 697 3.55 -26.85 -19.10
C ALA A 697 3.21 -27.84 -20.22
N THR A 698 2.91 -29.06 -19.84
CA THR A 698 2.28 -30.06 -20.70
C THR A 698 0.82 -30.21 -20.28
N LEU A 699 -0.09 -30.08 -21.22
CA LEU A 699 -1.52 -30.18 -20.99
C LEU A 699 -2.02 -31.54 -21.53
N LEU A 700 -2.65 -32.30 -20.65
CA LEU A 700 -3.28 -33.58 -20.95
C LEU A 700 -4.78 -33.49 -20.60
N GLY A 701 -5.61 -33.18 -21.61
CA GLY A 701 -7.01 -32.82 -21.34
C GLY A 701 -7.09 -31.57 -20.47
N ILE A 702 -7.69 -31.68 -19.29
CA ILE A 702 -7.73 -30.58 -18.28
C ILE A 702 -6.59 -30.64 -17.27
N ASP A 703 -5.83 -31.75 -17.23
CA ASP A 703 -4.70 -31.92 -16.34
C ASP A 703 -3.47 -31.16 -16.87
N ARG A 704 -2.77 -30.55 -15.97
CA ARG A 704 -1.55 -29.78 -16.24
C ARG A 704 -0.36 -30.39 -15.50
N ILE A 705 0.67 -30.69 -16.24
CA ILE A 705 1.98 -31.03 -15.68
C ILE A 705 2.94 -29.92 -16.02
N SER A 706 3.55 -29.33 -15.05
CA SER A 706 4.46 -28.20 -15.26
C SER A 706 5.81 -28.41 -14.59
N SER A 707 6.85 -27.88 -15.22
CA SER A 707 8.20 -27.82 -14.66
C SER A 707 8.80 -26.43 -14.87
N THR A 708 9.91 -26.14 -14.20
CA THR A 708 10.62 -24.88 -14.36
C THR A 708 11.83 -25.03 -15.26
N ILE A 709 12.04 -24.03 -16.10
CA ILE A 709 13.21 -23.95 -16.98
C ILE A 709 13.75 -22.52 -17.03
N ASN A 710 15.02 -22.34 -17.38
CA ASN A 710 15.54 -21.04 -17.81
C ASN A 710 15.19 -20.81 -19.27
N SER A 711 14.58 -19.66 -19.56
CA SER A 711 14.28 -19.24 -20.92
C SER A 711 15.35 -18.26 -21.42
N SER A 712 15.95 -18.53 -22.56
CA SER A 712 16.87 -17.62 -23.23
C SER A 712 16.18 -16.42 -23.90
N LEU A 713 14.84 -16.45 -24.01
CA LEU A 713 14.05 -15.39 -24.60
C LEU A 713 13.90 -14.23 -23.61
N PRO A 714 14.28 -13.00 -23.99
CA PRO A 714 14.14 -11.85 -23.11
C PRO A 714 12.66 -11.46 -22.93
N GLU A 715 12.38 -10.92 -21.75
CA GLU A 715 11.09 -10.37 -21.40
C GLU A 715 11.23 -8.92 -20.95
N ASP A 716 10.20 -8.15 -21.17
CA ASP A 716 10.17 -6.77 -20.70
C ASP A 716 8.81 -6.35 -20.16
N THR A 717 8.87 -5.42 -19.23
CA THR A 717 7.70 -4.76 -18.67
C THR A 717 7.92 -3.26 -18.67
N PHE A 718 6.98 -2.55 -19.28
CA PHE A 718 6.89 -1.09 -19.22
C PHE A 718 5.69 -0.70 -18.37
N SER A 719 5.85 0.25 -17.46
CA SER A 719 4.72 0.85 -16.76
C SER A 719 4.90 2.36 -16.61
N ALA A 720 3.82 3.09 -16.82
CA ALA A 720 3.76 4.53 -16.64
C ALA A 720 2.56 4.88 -15.75
N ASN A 721 2.77 5.75 -14.78
CA ASN A 721 1.75 6.27 -13.89
C ASN A 721 1.87 7.79 -13.83
N LEU A 722 0.78 8.50 -14.10
CA LEU A 722 0.69 9.96 -14.01
C LEU A 722 -0.49 10.32 -13.12
N ARG A 723 -0.25 11.21 -12.15
CA ARG A 723 -1.29 11.80 -11.29
C ARG A 723 -1.19 13.32 -11.37
N TYR A 724 -2.33 13.95 -11.53
CA TYR A 724 -2.49 15.39 -11.51
C TYR A 724 -3.61 15.77 -10.56
N SER A 725 -3.34 16.70 -9.67
CA SER A 725 -4.34 17.28 -8.77
C SER A 725 -4.16 18.79 -8.70
N LYS A 726 -5.26 19.52 -8.80
CA LYS A 726 -5.24 20.98 -8.66
C LYS A 726 -6.50 21.50 -7.97
N ARG A 727 -6.32 22.47 -7.09
CA ARG A 727 -7.43 23.15 -6.41
C ARG A 727 -7.68 24.53 -7.04
N TYR A 728 -8.93 24.78 -7.36
CA TYR A 728 -9.43 26.08 -7.83
C TYR A 728 -10.43 26.61 -6.79
N GLY A 729 -9.96 27.38 -5.80
CA GLY A 729 -10.79 27.83 -4.70
C GLY A 729 -11.38 26.66 -3.90
N LYS A 730 -12.69 26.44 -4.02
CA LYS A 730 -13.41 25.35 -3.34
C LYS A 730 -13.55 24.08 -4.19
N LEU A 731 -13.07 24.08 -5.42
CA LEU A 731 -13.09 22.93 -6.33
C LEU A 731 -11.70 22.28 -6.36
N LYS A 732 -11.64 20.95 -6.29
CA LYS A 732 -10.45 20.14 -6.52
C LYS A 732 -10.68 19.25 -7.73
N THR A 733 -9.78 19.31 -8.72
CA THR A 733 -9.77 18.42 -9.87
C THR A 733 -8.67 17.39 -9.70
N ASN A 734 -8.95 16.13 -10.00
CA ASN A 734 -7.96 15.06 -10.01
C ASN A 734 -8.05 14.34 -11.35
N ALA A 735 -6.89 13.96 -11.88
CA ALA A 735 -6.77 13.08 -13.03
C ALA A 735 -5.63 12.10 -12.80
N SER A 736 -5.84 10.84 -13.10
CA SER A 736 -4.78 9.82 -13.05
C SER A 736 -4.84 8.93 -14.27
N SER A 737 -3.66 8.47 -14.68
CA SER A 737 -3.47 7.50 -15.75
C SER A 737 -2.45 6.47 -15.32
N ARG A 738 -2.76 5.20 -15.52
CA ARG A 738 -1.81 4.09 -15.34
C ARG A 738 -1.84 3.23 -16.58
N VAL A 739 -0.68 2.96 -17.15
CA VAL A 739 -0.50 2.06 -18.29
C VAL A 739 0.56 1.05 -17.92
N SER A 740 0.31 -0.23 -18.14
CA SER A 740 1.27 -1.31 -17.95
C SER A 740 1.25 -2.21 -19.17
N ILE A 741 2.41 -2.45 -19.74
CA ILE A 741 2.61 -3.34 -20.89
C ILE A 741 3.66 -4.37 -20.50
N SER A 742 3.32 -5.65 -20.60
CA SER A 742 4.25 -6.76 -20.33
C SER A 742 4.30 -7.68 -21.52
N ASN A 743 5.50 -7.91 -22.02
CA ASN A 743 5.81 -8.89 -23.05
C ASN A 743 6.52 -10.07 -22.40
N PHE A 744 6.00 -11.27 -22.58
CA PHE A 744 6.54 -12.47 -21.98
C PHE A 744 6.31 -13.70 -22.87
N ASN A 745 7.07 -14.75 -22.60
CA ASN A 745 7.03 -15.97 -23.38
C ASN A 745 6.48 -17.12 -22.53
N ASN A 746 5.68 -17.99 -23.14
CA ASN A 746 5.12 -19.18 -22.51
C ASN A 746 5.58 -20.41 -23.26
N ILE A 747 5.74 -21.52 -22.58
CA ILE A 747 6.14 -22.81 -23.17
C ILE A 747 5.05 -23.82 -22.80
N ILE A 748 4.33 -24.29 -23.82
CA ILE A 748 3.18 -25.18 -23.67
C ILE A 748 3.30 -26.30 -24.66
N ASN A 749 3.31 -27.55 -24.19
CA ASN A 749 3.51 -28.75 -25.02
C ASN A 749 4.78 -28.68 -25.88
N GLY A 750 5.83 -28.01 -25.40
CA GLY A 750 7.08 -27.77 -26.11
C GLY A 750 7.09 -26.54 -27.04
N ASP A 751 5.92 -25.97 -27.35
CA ASP A 751 5.80 -24.79 -28.20
C ASP A 751 6.02 -23.49 -27.45
N VAL A 752 6.78 -22.58 -28.02
CA VAL A 752 6.95 -21.23 -27.50
C VAL A 752 5.85 -20.30 -28.03
N SER A 753 5.14 -19.64 -27.15
CA SER A 753 4.11 -18.64 -27.49
C SER A 753 4.48 -17.29 -26.88
N ASN A 754 4.49 -16.24 -27.70
CA ASN A 754 4.63 -14.89 -27.22
C ASN A 754 3.29 -14.38 -26.72
N SER A 755 3.30 -13.73 -25.57
CA SER A 755 2.13 -13.12 -24.96
C SER A 755 2.41 -11.67 -24.60
N LYS A 756 1.40 -10.84 -24.77
CA LYS A 756 1.44 -9.42 -24.38
C LYS A 756 0.20 -9.08 -23.56
N THR A 757 0.40 -8.45 -22.44
CA THR A 757 -0.69 -7.86 -21.67
C THR A 757 -0.56 -6.36 -21.62
N THR A 758 -1.67 -5.66 -21.87
CA THR A 758 -1.74 -4.20 -21.75
C THR A 758 -2.90 -3.86 -20.83
N THR A 759 -2.60 -3.25 -19.69
CA THR A 759 -3.59 -2.72 -18.76
C THR A 759 -3.54 -1.21 -18.77
N GLN A 760 -4.68 -0.58 -18.98
CA GLN A 760 -4.83 0.88 -18.99
C GLN A 760 -5.92 1.27 -17.99
N ASP A 761 -5.63 2.19 -17.09
CA ASP A 761 -6.57 2.72 -16.11
C ASP A 761 -6.52 4.25 -16.16
N TYR A 762 -7.67 4.87 -16.39
CA TYR A 762 -7.82 6.32 -16.46
C TYR A 762 -8.93 6.76 -15.50
N THR A 763 -8.63 7.72 -14.64
CA THR A 763 -9.60 8.28 -13.71
C THR A 763 -9.57 9.79 -13.78
N ALA A 764 -10.75 10.40 -13.85
CA ALA A 764 -10.92 11.85 -13.73
C ALA A 764 -12.04 12.15 -12.73
N SER A 765 -11.83 13.13 -11.84
CA SER A 765 -12.84 13.53 -10.86
C SER A 765 -12.76 15.01 -10.50
N VAL A 766 -13.90 15.54 -10.07
CA VAL A 766 -14.06 16.89 -9.52
C VAL A 766 -14.71 16.75 -8.14
N ALA A 767 -14.09 17.39 -7.15
CA ALA A 767 -14.58 17.40 -5.76
C ALA A 767 -14.78 18.85 -5.28
N THR A 768 -15.76 19.07 -4.41
CA THR A 768 -15.95 20.34 -3.71
C THR A 768 -15.43 20.25 -2.27
N ASN A 769 -15.08 21.40 -1.69
CA ASN A 769 -14.64 21.49 -0.29
C ASN A 769 -15.24 22.75 0.37
N PHE A 770 -16.55 22.72 0.66
CA PHE A 770 -17.26 23.77 1.38
C PHE A 770 -17.28 23.47 2.88
N LYS A 771 -17.01 24.49 3.72
CA LYS A 771 -17.04 24.32 5.19
C LYS A 771 -18.44 24.09 5.74
N LYS A 772 -19.48 24.66 5.16
CA LYS A 772 -20.88 24.64 5.68
C LYS A 772 -21.92 24.21 4.68
N GLY A 773 -21.53 23.77 3.50
CA GLY A 773 -22.44 23.35 2.45
C GLY A 773 -22.29 21.87 2.12
N PRO A 774 -23.13 21.34 1.22
CA PRO A 774 -22.92 20.01 0.70
C PRO A 774 -21.60 19.92 -0.04
N ASN A 775 -20.88 18.83 0.19
CA ASN A 775 -19.70 18.46 -0.60
C ASN A 775 -20.05 17.29 -1.51
N PHE A 776 -19.51 17.30 -2.71
CA PHE A 776 -19.66 16.19 -3.65
C PHE A 776 -18.36 15.93 -4.38
N THR A 777 -18.17 14.69 -4.75
CA THR A 777 -17.15 14.24 -5.69
C THR A 777 -17.85 13.50 -6.81
N VAL A 778 -17.60 13.89 -8.04
CA VAL A 778 -18.09 13.18 -9.22
C VAL A 778 -16.92 12.82 -10.09
N GLY A 779 -16.88 11.59 -10.55
CA GLY A 779 -15.78 11.10 -11.36
C GLY A 779 -16.16 9.99 -12.31
N TYR A 780 -15.21 9.67 -13.17
CA TYR A 780 -15.30 8.58 -14.12
C TYR A 780 -13.97 7.86 -14.17
N GLN A 781 -14.02 6.54 -14.09
CA GLN A 781 -12.89 5.64 -14.26
C GLN A 781 -13.17 4.70 -15.42
N THR A 782 -12.16 4.43 -16.24
CA THR A 782 -12.22 3.37 -17.24
C THR A 782 -10.96 2.52 -17.15
N THR A 783 -11.13 1.22 -17.13
CA THR A 783 -10.05 0.23 -17.12
C THR A 783 -10.19 -0.64 -18.36
N VAL A 784 -9.13 -0.73 -19.15
CA VAL A 784 -9.06 -1.59 -20.34
C VAL A 784 -7.93 -2.59 -20.15
N ASN A 785 -8.26 -3.88 -20.26
CA ASN A 785 -7.32 -4.98 -20.20
C ASN A 785 -7.29 -5.69 -21.56
N ASP A 786 -6.16 -5.59 -22.26
CA ASP A 786 -5.90 -6.30 -23.51
C ASP A 786 -4.94 -7.46 -23.24
N TYR A 787 -5.35 -8.64 -23.63
CA TYR A 787 -4.56 -9.87 -23.60
C TYR A 787 -4.36 -10.38 -25.02
N GLU A 788 -3.11 -10.39 -25.46
CA GLU A 788 -2.73 -10.79 -26.81
C GLU A 788 -1.76 -11.96 -26.74
N THR A 789 -2.07 -13.04 -27.43
CA THR A 789 -1.19 -14.17 -27.67
C THR A 789 -0.99 -14.34 -29.16
N THR A 790 -0.12 -15.25 -29.58
CA THR A 790 0.05 -15.59 -31.02
C THR A 790 -1.24 -16.08 -31.67
N ARG A 791 -2.29 -16.40 -30.90
CA ARG A 791 -3.53 -17.05 -31.38
C ARG A 791 -4.78 -16.27 -31.12
N THR A 792 -4.85 -15.58 -30.01
CA THR A 792 -6.07 -14.92 -29.57
C THR A 792 -5.80 -13.54 -29.01
N THR A 793 -6.78 -12.67 -29.16
CA THR A 793 -6.79 -11.36 -28.47
C THR A 793 -8.11 -11.23 -27.72
N SER A 794 -8.03 -10.95 -26.43
CA SER A 794 -9.18 -10.69 -25.57
C SER A 794 -9.05 -9.30 -24.96
N THR A 795 -10.09 -8.48 -25.11
CA THR A 795 -10.13 -7.14 -24.52
C THR A 795 -11.33 -7.05 -23.58
N PHE A 796 -11.10 -6.63 -22.37
CA PHE A 796 -12.15 -6.37 -21.38
C PHE A 796 -12.11 -4.90 -20.96
N THR A 797 -13.27 -4.30 -20.87
CA THR A 797 -13.43 -2.90 -20.47
C THR A 797 -14.35 -2.81 -19.27
N THR A 798 -13.93 -2.02 -18.28
CA THR A 798 -14.76 -1.67 -17.13
C THR A 798 -14.88 -0.16 -17.05
N ASP A 799 -16.08 0.36 -17.25
CA ASP A 799 -16.41 1.78 -17.08
C ASP A 799 -17.10 1.98 -15.74
N ARG A 800 -16.65 2.98 -14.98
CA ARG A 800 -17.15 3.29 -13.63
C ARG A 800 -17.38 4.78 -13.45
N PRO A 801 -18.54 5.34 -13.82
CA PRO A 801 -18.98 6.61 -13.24
C PRO A 801 -19.27 6.45 -11.74
N PHE A 802 -18.84 7.41 -10.94
CA PHE A 802 -19.06 7.41 -9.49
C PHE A 802 -19.39 8.80 -8.96
N ALA A 803 -20.12 8.84 -7.85
CA ALA A 803 -20.45 10.07 -7.15
C ALA A 803 -20.46 9.82 -5.63
N ASN A 804 -19.78 10.69 -4.87
CA ASN A 804 -19.82 10.70 -3.42
C ASN A 804 -20.44 12.03 -2.97
N LEU A 805 -21.33 11.97 -1.99
CA LEU A 805 -22.08 13.10 -1.48
C LEU A 805 -21.94 13.17 0.04
N GLU A 806 -21.67 14.37 0.55
CA GLU A 806 -21.69 14.71 1.98
C GLU A 806 -22.61 15.90 2.17
N VAL A 807 -23.75 15.72 2.84
CA VAL A 807 -24.73 16.77 3.09
C VAL A 807 -24.95 16.97 4.57
N PRO A 808 -24.46 18.06 5.15
CA PRO A 808 -24.86 18.48 6.49
C PRO A 808 -26.22 19.18 6.44
N PHE A 809 -27.14 18.82 7.35
CA PHE A 809 -28.44 19.46 7.47
C PHE A 809 -28.92 19.54 8.93
N PHE A 810 -29.82 20.42 9.25
CA PHE A 810 -30.35 20.67 10.60
C PHE A 810 -29.29 20.75 11.70
N LYS A 811 -28.11 21.28 11.43
CA LYS A 811 -26.94 21.45 12.33
C LYS A 811 -26.37 20.17 12.94
N SER A 812 -27.21 19.13 13.15
CA SER A 812 -26.84 17.89 13.86
C SER A 812 -26.80 16.66 12.99
N PHE A 813 -27.27 16.73 11.76
CA PHE A 813 -27.30 15.59 10.84
C PHE A 813 -26.27 15.73 9.73
N THR A 814 -25.70 14.62 9.33
CA THR A 814 -24.84 14.51 8.13
C THR A 814 -25.20 13.24 7.38
N LEU A 815 -25.55 13.39 6.11
CA LEU A 815 -25.75 12.28 5.18
C LEU A 815 -24.50 12.11 4.34
N LEU A 816 -23.95 10.92 4.33
CA LEU A 816 -22.94 10.47 3.37
C LEU A 816 -23.61 9.48 2.40
N ALA A 817 -23.34 9.61 1.11
CA ALA A 817 -23.78 8.62 0.13
C ALA A 817 -22.69 8.39 -0.91
N ASN A 818 -22.45 7.12 -1.21
CA ASN A 818 -21.45 6.70 -2.19
C ASN A 818 -22.14 5.89 -3.29
N TYR A 819 -22.06 6.36 -4.51
CA TYR A 819 -22.64 5.72 -5.67
C TYR A 819 -21.57 5.33 -6.67
N SER A 820 -21.64 4.11 -7.19
CA SER A 820 -20.81 3.63 -8.29
C SER A 820 -21.62 2.75 -9.22
N TYR A 821 -21.55 3.05 -10.51
CA TYR A 821 -22.10 2.19 -11.55
C TYR A 821 -20.96 1.57 -12.32
N TYR A 822 -21.05 0.29 -12.59
CA TYR A 822 -20.06 -0.46 -13.36
C TYR A 822 -20.71 -1.00 -14.65
N ASN A 823 -20.04 -0.80 -15.75
CA ASN A 823 -20.36 -1.43 -17.01
C ASN A 823 -19.13 -2.25 -17.42
N TYR A 824 -19.22 -3.56 -17.25
CA TYR A 824 -18.18 -4.52 -17.62
C TYR A 824 -18.56 -5.22 -18.90
N SER A 825 -17.67 -5.25 -19.89
CA SER A 825 -17.90 -5.91 -21.17
C SER A 825 -16.61 -6.39 -21.82
N ASP A 826 -16.72 -7.46 -22.60
CA ASP A 826 -15.70 -7.82 -23.59
C ASP A 826 -15.88 -7.01 -24.89
N LYS A 827 -14.86 -6.96 -25.73
CA LYS A 827 -14.88 -6.22 -27.01
C LYS A 827 -15.96 -6.72 -27.97
N ALA A 828 -16.27 -8.00 -27.94
CA ALA A 828 -17.31 -8.62 -28.78
C ALA A 828 -18.73 -8.41 -28.22
N ASN A 829 -18.88 -7.87 -27.01
CA ASN A 829 -20.11 -7.74 -26.25
C ASN A 829 -20.82 -9.11 -26.02
N THR A 830 -20.07 -10.18 -26.00
CA THR A 830 -20.57 -11.51 -25.64
C THR A 830 -20.76 -11.63 -24.13
N ILE A 831 -19.93 -10.92 -23.37
CA ILE A 831 -20.05 -10.72 -21.93
C ILE A 831 -20.36 -9.24 -21.70
N LYS A 832 -21.52 -8.98 -21.10
CA LYS A 832 -21.93 -7.64 -20.72
C LYS A 832 -22.67 -7.67 -19.40
N ASN A 833 -22.06 -7.11 -18.36
CA ASN A 833 -22.61 -7.08 -17.02
C ASN A 833 -22.62 -5.66 -16.48
N ASN A 834 -23.76 -5.24 -15.97
CA ASN A 834 -23.93 -3.95 -15.33
C ASN A 834 -24.31 -4.17 -13.88
N TYR A 835 -23.62 -3.48 -12.97
CA TYR A 835 -23.94 -3.51 -11.56
C TYR A 835 -23.74 -2.16 -10.91
N THR A 836 -24.54 -1.91 -9.89
CA THR A 836 -24.61 -0.61 -9.25
C THR A 836 -24.52 -0.76 -7.74
N PHE A 837 -23.67 0.03 -7.13
CA PHE A 837 -23.54 0.10 -5.67
C PHE A 837 -23.98 1.47 -5.19
N LEU A 838 -24.74 1.46 -4.11
CA LEU A 838 -25.12 2.66 -3.37
C LEU A 838 -25.05 2.33 -1.88
N ASP A 839 -24.17 3.02 -1.17
CA ASP A 839 -24.05 2.97 0.27
C ASP A 839 -24.47 4.33 0.83
N ALA A 840 -25.15 4.33 1.98
CA ALA A 840 -25.59 5.54 2.63
C ALA A 840 -25.44 5.45 4.15
N ASP A 841 -24.89 6.50 4.74
CA ASP A 841 -24.71 6.68 6.19
C ASP A 841 -25.39 7.96 6.64
N LEU A 842 -26.29 7.85 7.60
CA LEU A 842 -26.92 8.99 8.26
C LEU A 842 -26.36 9.12 9.67
N TYR A 843 -25.62 10.17 9.92
CA TYR A 843 -25.09 10.52 11.25
C TYR A 843 -25.98 11.54 11.95
N PHE A 844 -26.21 11.32 13.24
CA PHE A 844 -26.79 12.30 14.15
C PHE A 844 -25.86 12.54 15.32
N GLN A 845 -25.39 13.76 15.48
CA GLN A 845 -24.58 14.20 16.62
C GLN A 845 -24.92 15.65 16.94
N ARG A 846 -25.37 15.93 18.16
CA ARG A 846 -25.53 17.32 18.65
C ARG A 846 -24.16 17.95 18.88
N ASP A 847 -24.08 19.25 18.65
CA ASP A 847 -22.86 19.99 18.93
C ASP A 847 -22.37 19.76 20.37
N LYS A 848 -21.04 19.46 20.51
CA LYS A 848 -20.38 19.09 21.77
C LYS A 848 -20.91 17.81 22.46
N SER A 849 -21.78 17.04 21.85
CA SER A 849 -22.26 15.77 22.41
C SER A 849 -21.15 14.71 22.30
N LYS A 850 -20.98 13.93 23.37
CA LYS A 850 -20.15 12.72 23.36
C LYS A 850 -20.80 11.55 22.64
N TRP A 851 -22.12 11.63 22.40
CA TRP A 851 -22.90 10.60 21.75
C TRP A 851 -23.11 10.91 20.27
N GLU A 852 -22.92 9.89 19.44
CA GLU A 852 -23.22 9.90 18.01
C GLU A 852 -24.04 8.66 17.65
N PHE A 853 -25.07 8.85 16.87
CA PHE A 853 -25.90 7.78 16.29
C PHE A 853 -25.60 7.71 14.79
N LYS A 854 -25.45 6.50 14.27
CA LYS A 854 -25.22 6.25 12.85
C LYS A 854 -26.17 5.18 12.35
N LEU A 855 -26.96 5.49 11.35
CA LEU A 855 -27.69 4.51 10.56
C LEU A 855 -26.95 4.29 9.26
N SER A 856 -26.45 3.07 9.04
CA SER A 856 -25.78 2.67 7.82
C SER A 856 -26.67 1.76 6.98
N VAL A 857 -26.64 1.95 5.67
CA VAL A 857 -27.21 1.02 4.69
C VAL A 857 -26.14 0.74 3.67
N THR A 858 -25.69 -0.50 3.63
CA THR A 858 -24.71 -0.96 2.66
C THR A 858 -25.39 -1.73 1.55
N ASN A 859 -24.92 -1.54 0.32
CA ASN A 859 -25.48 -2.15 -0.88
C ASN A 859 -27.00 -1.93 -1.00
N LEU A 860 -27.46 -0.67 -0.86
CA LEU A 860 -28.88 -0.29 -0.84
C LEU A 860 -29.65 -0.82 -2.07
N LEU A 861 -29.00 -0.93 -3.21
CA LEU A 861 -29.58 -1.42 -4.46
C LEU A 861 -29.59 -2.95 -4.57
N ASN A 862 -29.05 -3.63 -3.55
CA ASN A 862 -29.02 -5.08 -3.41
C ASN A 862 -28.37 -5.80 -4.61
N THR A 863 -27.26 -5.27 -5.08
CA THR A 863 -26.44 -5.92 -6.13
C THR A 863 -25.92 -7.24 -5.59
N GLY A 864 -26.20 -8.34 -6.30
CA GLY A 864 -25.89 -9.70 -5.80
C GLY A 864 -24.51 -10.20 -6.18
N SER A 865 -23.91 -9.67 -7.24
CA SER A 865 -22.62 -10.16 -7.73
C SER A 865 -21.83 -9.10 -8.51
N LEU A 866 -20.55 -9.37 -8.72
CA LEU A 866 -19.66 -8.61 -9.60
C LEU A 866 -18.80 -9.54 -10.44
N ASN A 867 -18.35 -9.07 -11.60
CA ASN A 867 -17.51 -9.84 -12.53
C ASN A 867 -16.07 -9.36 -12.51
N GLN A 868 -15.17 -10.31 -12.71
CA GLN A 868 -13.75 -10.05 -12.91
C GLN A 868 -13.17 -11.03 -13.90
N ASP A 869 -12.32 -10.52 -14.79
CA ASP A 869 -11.49 -11.30 -15.69
C ASP A 869 -10.12 -11.60 -15.09
N SER A 870 -9.55 -12.72 -15.49
CA SER A 870 -8.16 -13.06 -15.28
C SER A 870 -7.59 -13.73 -16.53
N PHE A 871 -6.30 -13.53 -16.74
CA PHE A 871 -5.56 -14.11 -17.84
C PHE A 871 -4.25 -14.71 -17.32
N SER A 872 -3.96 -15.89 -17.77
CA SER A 872 -2.66 -16.54 -17.61
C SER A 872 -2.20 -17.11 -18.94
N GLU A 873 -1.05 -17.71 -18.97
CA GLU A 873 -0.34 -18.18 -20.17
C GLU A 873 -1.22 -18.78 -21.30
N PHE A 874 -2.23 -19.56 -20.95
CA PHE A 874 -3.10 -20.27 -21.87
C PHE A 874 -4.55 -20.37 -21.36
N ILE A 875 -4.86 -19.67 -20.28
CA ILE A 875 -6.17 -19.68 -19.64
C ILE A 875 -6.72 -18.27 -19.59
N THR A 876 -7.93 -18.08 -20.08
CA THR A 876 -8.76 -16.93 -19.74
C THR A 876 -9.87 -17.38 -18.80
N SER A 877 -10.14 -16.58 -17.80
CA SER A 877 -11.23 -16.87 -16.86
C SER A 877 -12.05 -15.62 -16.62
N THR A 878 -13.36 -15.75 -16.73
CA THR A 878 -14.32 -14.77 -16.25
C THR A 878 -15.03 -15.33 -15.04
N SER A 879 -14.89 -14.65 -13.90
CA SER A 879 -15.45 -15.07 -12.63
C SER A 879 -16.52 -14.10 -12.17
N GLN A 880 -17.68 -14.62 -11.78
CA GLN A 880 -18.75 -13.91 -11.11
C GLN A 880 -18.67 -14.19 -9.61
N TYR A 881 -18.32 -13.19 -8.83
CA TYR A 881 -18.26 -13.26 -7.37
C TYR A 881 -19.58 -12.83 -6.78
N PHE A 882 -20.18 -13.65 -5.93
CA PHE A 882 -21.31 -13.25 -5.11
C PHE A 882 -20.82 -12.43 -3.92
N ILE A 883 -21.56 -11.37 -3.59
CA ILE A 883 -21.16 -10.39 -2.61
C ILE A 883 -22.21 -10.27 -1.51
N GLN A 884 -21.87 -9.57 -0.43
CA GLN A 884 -22.78 -9.32 0.68
C GLN A 884 -24.09 -8.67 0.19
N PRO A 885 -25.27 -9.21 0.57
CA PRO A 885 -26.56 -8.59 0.26
C PRO A 885 -26.69 -7.25 0.98
N ARG A 886 -27.73 -6.49 0.65
CA ARG A 886 -28.10 -5.26 1.37
C ARG A 886 -28.32 -5.56 2.85
N TYR A 887 -27.69 -4.77 3.71
CA TYR A 887 -27.95 -4.80 5.15
C TYR A 887 -28.04 -3.40 5.75
N TRP A 888 -28.67 -3.32 6.91
CA TRP A 888 -28.85 -2.12 7.72
C TRP A 888 -28.14 -2.30 9.04
N LEU A 889 -27.52 -1.23 9.54
CA LEU A 889 -26.88 -1.23 10.84
C LEU A 889 -27.17 0.09 11.57
N LEU A 890 -27.75 -0.01 12.76
CA LEU A 890 -27.84 1.12 13.67
C LEU A 890 -26.70 1.02 14.67
N SER A 891 -25.86 2.05 14.72
CA SER A 891 -24.71 2.11 15.61
C SER A 891 -24.79 3.29 16.56
N LEU A 892 -24.36 3.07 17.79
CA LEU A 892 -24.19 4.07 18.82
C LEU A 892 -22.71 4.20 19.16
N LYS A 893 -22.19 5.42 19.08
CA LYS A 893 -20.81 5.73 19.46
C LYS A 893 -20.79 6.68 20.64
N TYR A 894 -19.92 6.40 21.60
CA TYR A 894 -19.61 7.27 22.72
C TYR A 894 -18.13 7.68 22.70
N ASN A 895 -17.87 8.98 22.67
CA ASN A 895 -16.51 9.55 22.75
C ASN A 895 -16.14 9.78 24.22
N LEU A 896 -15.02 9.18 24.65
CA LEU A 896 -14.52 9.23 26.03
C LEU A 896 -13.94 10.60 26.40
#